data_8a2b524f34afeae2b5319fa56a668244
#
_entry.id   8a2b524f34afeae2b5319fa56a668244
#
_cell.length_a   1.000
_cell.length_b   1.000
_cell.length_c   1.000
_cell.angle_alpha   90.00
_cell.angle_beta   90.00
_cell.angle_gamma   90.00
#
_symmetry.space_group_name_H-M   'P 1'
#
loop_
_entity.id
_entity.type
_entity.pdbx_description
1 polymer ?
#
loop_
_entity_poly.entity_id
_entity_poly.type
_entity_poly.pdbx_seq_one_letter_code
_entity_poly.pdbx_strand_id
1 'polypeptide(L)'
;MRKLLDAHGNQLVPALLAIMTLAVFWQVLGHDFLNYDDDDYITANRYVREGLTPASVAWAFTTFHESNWHPITWLSHMLDYRLFGLHAIGHHFVSLLIHLANVLLLYQILRSMTGSIWRSGFVAALFAVHPLHVESVAWVSERKDVISTLFALLAILAYLHYVACPGLLRYALVVGLFALGLMSKPMVVSLPAVLLLLDYWPLDRLNSVGRFQRFRRLLAEKLPLLVLSTASSVVTCLAQKSGQSLGTLERFPLVARIGNALVSYVAYIWKAVYPAKLAVFYPHPGSSLPLSEIIGAFAFLTCVTWLAVLAASRRPYIAVGWLWYIVTLVPAIGLIQVGWQGMADRYTYVPLVGLFIVAAWGIPDLVCGLVSRWKTKPSEGYVLPFSAALSLGVVACMSIIILAAAAWKQTGYWKDNFTLFGHALRVTRDNAVAHNNLGLAYAAEGKARQAIIEYTKAIEIEPGWADAHNNLGILYLRMRQIEPAEVQFRHVLKIAPQHPAGHNNLGATLLQKGDTNEAIKHFRAAIKADPRYARAYINLGTALDMIGRSDEALRSYLDAVRVDPTMADAHYNLGLSLAQKGKIKDAIKHYEEALRLHPDWPEAMNNLAWLLATQKRPSYLEALKAVRLAKKACEMSNYSDPVFLDTLSVAYAAADRWDEAIKTARKALSICRDPKTAEILKTRLGYYQLHTAVPP
;
A
#
# COMPACT_ATOMS: atom_id res chain seq x y z
N MET A 1 -10.03 5.07 49.44
CA MET A 1 -9.36 5.58 48.25
C MET A 1 -9.05 4.47 47.22
N ARG A 2 -8.35 3.35 47.59
CA ARG A 2 -8.04 2.25 46.65
C ARG A 2 -9.29 1.59 46.06
N LYS A 3 -10.30 1.23 46.85
CA LYS A 3 -11.59 0.68 46.38
C LYS A 3 -12.40 1.66 45.49
N LEU A 4 -12.30 2.95 45.72
CA LEU A 4 -12.93 3.99 44.88
C LEU A 4 -12.20 4.15 43.57
N LEU A 5 -10.85 4.12 43.57
CA LEU A 5 -10.02 4.14 42.36
C LEU A 5 -10.22 2.89 41.51
N ASP A 6 -10.40 1.71 42.14
CA ASP A 6 -10.66 0.47 41.41
C ASP A 6 -12.11 0.41 40.87
N ALA A 7 -13.08 0.96 41.58
CA ALA A 7 -14.48 1.03 41.10
C ALA A 7 -14.65 1.94 39.87
N HIS A 8 -13.98 3.10 39.86
CA HIS A 8 -14.04 4.05 38.75
C HIS A 8 -12.99 3.74 37.66
N GLY A 9 -11.90 3.05 38.00
CA GLY A 9 -10.84 2.68 37.08
C GLY A 9 -11.32 1.87 35.89
N ASN A 10 -12.39 1.11 36.08
CA ASN A 10 -12.99 0.28 35.02
C ASN A 10 -13.58 1.08 33.84
N GLN A 11 -14.06 2.29 34.11
CA GLN A 11 -14.61 3.19 33.08
C GLN A 11 -13.60 4.29 32.71
N LEU A 12 -12.82 4.75 33.66
CA LEU A 12 -11.87 5.84 33.49
C LEU A 12 -10.71 5.44 32.56
N VAL A 13 -10.12 4.25 32.74
CA VAL A 13 -8.95 3.82 31.94
C VAL A 13 -9.30 3.69 30.47
N PRO A 14 -10.37 3.00 30.04
CA PRO A 14 -10.76 2.95 28.62
C PRO A 14 -11.04 4.35 28.03
N ALA A 15 -11.68 5.22 28.77
CA ALA A 15 -11.97 6.60 28.32
C ALA A 15 -10.67 7.40 28.10
N LEU A 16 -9.73 7.33 29.05
CA LEU A 16 -8.43 7.98 28.91
C LEU A 16 -7.62 7.42 27.74
N LEU A 17 -7.62 6.10 27.54
CA LEU A 17 -6.96 5.46 26.41
C LEU A 17 -7.55 5.95 25.08
N ALA A 18 -8.88 6.05 25.00
CA ALA A 18 -9.54 6.54 23.79
C ALA A 18 -9.20 8.02 23.52
N ILE A 19 -9.31 8.88 24.51
CA ILE A 19 -8.99 10.32 24.38
C ILE A 19 -7.53 10.49 23.94
N MET A 20 -6.61 9.78 24.58
CA MET A 20 -5.18 9.88 24.28
C MET A 20 -4.84 9.37 22.87
N THR A 21 -5.42 8.24 22.45
CA THR A 21 -5.24 7.70 21.09
C THR A 21 -5.72 8.69 20.04
N LEU A 22 -6.95 9.21 20.21
CA LEU A 22 -7.53 10.20 19.31
C LEU A 22 -6.71 11.49 19.30
N ALA A 23 -6.29 12.00 20.47
CA ALA A 23 -5.50 13.21 20.55
C ALA A 23 -4.17 13.10 19.79
N VAL A 24 -3.46 11.97 19.91
CA VAL A 24 -2.16 11.77 19.22
C VAL A 24 -2.33 11.63 17.71
N PHE A 25 -3.34 10.90 17.26
CA PHE A 25 -3.49 10.57 15.83
C PHE A 25 -4.51 11.43 15.08
N TRP A 26 -5.20 12.38 15.72
CA TRP A 26 -6.21 13.22 15.07
C TRP A 26 -5.71 13.88 13.78
N GLN A 27 -4.45 14.30 13.77
CA GLN A 27 -3.85 14.97 12.61
C GLN A 27 -3.80 14.11 11.35
N VAL A 28 -3.85 12.75 11.44
CA VAL A 28 -3.86 11.89 10.24
C VAL A 28 -5.06 12.14 9.33
N LEU A 29 -6.14 12.70 9.87
CA LEU A 29 -7.32 13.07 9.10
C LEU A 29 -7.06 14.20 8.09
N GLY A 30 -5.96 14.93 8.22
CA GLY A 30 -5.51 15.96 7.28
C GLY A 30 -4.32 15.51 6.42
N HIS A 31 -3.99 14.21 6.37
CA HIS A 31 -2.89 13.70 5.59
C HIS A 31 -3.36 13.27 4.20
N ASP A 32 -2.44 13.38 3.22
CA ASP A 32 -2.64 12.93 1.85
C ASP A 32 -2.32 11.45 1.69
N PHE A 33 -2.70 10.86 0.55
CA PHE A 33 -2.13 9.60 0.10
C PHE A 33 -0.66 9.78 -0.27
N LEU A 34 0.15 8.77 0.00
CA LEU A 34 1.58 8.79 -0.25
C LEU A 34 1.94 8.01 -1.51
N ASN A 35 2.91 8.49 -2.28
CA ASN A 35 3.45 7.78 -3.45
C ASN A 35 4.36 6.59 -3.06
N TYR A 36 4.09 6.03 -1.88
CA TYR A 36 4.75 4.84 -1.34
C TYR A 36 3.67 3.81 -1.05
N ASP A 37 3.38 2.97 -2.02
CA ASP A 37 2.35 1.93 -2.08
C ASP A 37 0.88 2.42 -2.10
N ASP A 38 0.50 3.64 -1.64
CA ASP A 38 -0.91 4.06 -1.62
C ASP A 38 -1.49 4.17 -3.04
N ASP A 39 -0.65 4.43 -4.04
CA ASP A 39 -1.07 4.44 -5.44
C ASP A 39 -1.48 3.03 -5.88
N ASP A 40 -0.65 2.04 -5.64
CA ASP A 40 -0.87 0.65 -6.05
C ASP A 40 -1.95 -0.03 -5.22
N TYR A 41 -2.13 0.40 -3.97
CA TYR A 41 -3.15 -0.13 -3.08
C TYR A 41 -4.53 0.51 -3.29
N ILE A 42 -4.59 1.81 -3.64
CA ILE A 42 -5.85 2.57 -3.59
C ILE A 42 -6.06 3.40 -4.85
N THR A 43 -5.18 4.40 -5.12
CA THR A 43 -5.52 5.47 -6.05
C THR A 43 -5.43 5.04 -7.51
N ALA A 44 -4.53 4.12 -7.86
CA ALA A 44 -4.40 3.52 -9.18
C ALA A 44 -5.00 2.11 -9.27
N ASN A 45 -5.39 1.49 -8.14
CA ASN A 45 -5.91 0.12 -8.13
C ASN A 45 -7.35 0.08 -8.65
N ARG A 46 -7.51 -0.46 -9.86
CA ARG A 46 -8.80 -0.61 -10.52
C ARG A 46 -9.83 -1.35 -9.67
N TYR A 47 -9.47 -2.51 -9.11
CA TYR A 47 -10.40 -3.36 -8.38
C TYR A 47 -10.85 -2.73 -7.06
N VAL A 48 -9.98 -1.96 -6.41
CA VAL A 48 -10.35 -1.18 -5.24
C VAL A 48 -11.32 -0.06 -5.64
N ARG A 49 -11.08 0.62 -6.76
CA ARG A 49 -11.94 1.69 -7.28
C ARG A 49 -13.28 1.21 -7.84
N GLU A 50 -13.41 -0.05 -8.21
CA GLU A 50 -14.70 -0.66 -8.55
C GLU A 50 -15.55 -0.95 -7.28
N GLY A 51 -14.95 -0.89 -6.09
CA GLY A 51 -15.59 -1.19 -4.82
C GLY A 51 -15.91 -2.69 -4.67
N LEU A 52 -16.89 -3.02 -3.81
CA LEU A 52 -17.29 -4.39 -3.51
C LEU A 52 -18.21 -4.98 -4.61
N THR A 53 -17.63 -5.27 -5.77
CA THR A 53 -18.30 -6.03 -6.83
C THR A 53 -17.95 -7.52 -6.75
N PRO A 54 -18.74 -8.45 -7.32
CA PRO A 54 -18.37 -9.87 -7.38
C PRO A 54 -16.99 -10.11 -8.02
N ALA A 55 -16.64 -9.33 -9.05
CA ALA A 55 -15.35 -9.42 -9.73
C ALA A 55 -14.20 -8.95 -8.84
N SER A 56 -14.36 -7.81 -8.15
CA SER A 56 -13.34 -7.28 -7.24
C SER A 56 -13.14 -8.18 -6.02
N VAL A 57 -14.22 -8.76 -5.48
CA VAL A 57 -14.14 -9.74 -4.39
C VAL A 57 -13.38 -10.99 -4.84
N ALA A 58 -13.74 -11.56 -6.01
CA ALA A 58 -13.01 -12.72 -6.55
C ALA A 58 -11.53 -12.40 -6.77
N TRP A 59 -11.21 -11.22 -7.32
CA TRP A 59 -9.83 -10.76 -7.47
C TRP A 59 -9.09 -10.69 -6.14
N ALA A 60 -9.69 -10.14 -5.09
CA ALA A 60 -9.05 -10.04 -3.78
C ALA A 60 -8.56 -11.40 -3.23
N PHE A 61 -9.31 -12.48 -3.47
CA PHE A 61 -8.94 -13.83 -3.02
C PHE A 61 -7.96 -14.56 -3.95
N THR A 62 -7.84 -14.14 -5.22
CA THR A 62 -7.03 -14.84 -6.23
C THR A 62 -5.78 -14.11 -6.65
N THR A 63 -5.62 -12.84 -6.24
CA THR A 63 -4.47 -12.01 -6.63
C THR A 63 -3.26 -12.18 -5.73
N PHE A 64 -2.07 -11.98 -6.32
CA PHE A 64 -0.80 -11.72 -5.63
C PHE A 64 -0.28 -10.31 -5.92
N HIS A 65 -1.20 -9.36 -6.13
CA HIS A 65 -0.85 -7.97 -6.37
C HIS A 65 0.05 -7.43 -5.25
N GLU A 66 1.03 -6.62 -5.60
CA GLU A 66 2.10 -6.14 -4.71
C GLU A 66 2.80 -7.28 -3.95
N SER A 67 2.97 -8.43 -4.60
CA SER A 67 3.65 -9.60 -4.03
C SER A 67 3.03 -10.10 -2.72
N ASN A 68 1.76 -9.80 -2.48
CA ASN A 68 1.06 -10.12 -1.24
C ASN A 68 -0.27 -10.83 -1.49
N TRP A 69 -0.65 -11.72 -0.56
CA TRP A 69 -1.97 -12.30 -0.48
C TRP A 69 -2.64 -11.87 0.83
N HIS A 70 -3.50 -10.85 0.75
CA HIS A 70 -4.20 -10.29 1.90
C HIS A 70 -5.64 -9.84 1.54
N PRO A 71 -6.52 -10.81 1.21
CA PRO A 71 -7.85 -10.52 0.70
C PRO A 71 -8.69 -9.62 1.62
N ILE A 72 -8.60 -9.77 2.94
CA ILE A 72 -9.37 -8.95 3.89
C ILE A 72 -8.93 -7.49 3.85
N THR A 73 -7.64 -7.23 3.66
CA THR A 73 -7.13 -5.86 3.50
C THR A 73 -7.67 -5.23 2.23
N TRP A 74 -7.67 -5.97 1.10
CA TRP A 74 -8.28 -5.50 -0.15
C TRP A 74 -9.77 -5.18 0.01
N LEU A 75 -10.55 -6.06 0.64
CA LEU A 75 -11.97 -5.83 0.90
C LEU A 75 -12.20 -4.60 1.79
N SER A 76 -11.32 -4.34 2.75
CA SER A 76 -11.37 -3.14 3.58
C SER A 76 -11.17 -1.85 2.75
N HIS A 77 -10.18 -1.82 1.84
CA HIS A 77 -9.97 -0.67 0.97
C HIS A 77 -11.10 -0.48 -0.06
N MET A 78 -11.66 -1.58 -0.61
CA MET A 78 -12.84 -1.54 -1.49
C MET A 78 -14.06 -0.95 -0.77
N LEU A 79 -14.25 -1.30 0.51
CA LEU A 79 -15.33 -0.76 1.33
C LEU A 79 -15.12 0.75 1.55
N ASP A 80 -13.92 1.15 1.89
CA ASP A 80 -13.60 2.57 2.09
C ASP A 80 -13.79 3.38 0.81
N TYR A 81 -13.34 2.85 -0.33
CA TYR A 81 -13.57 3.53 -1.60
C TYR A 81 -15.08 3.70 -1.88
N ARG A 82 -15.89 2.70 -1.57
CA ARG A 82 -17.35 2.79 -1.73
C ARG A 82 -17.98 3.84 -0.82
N LEU A 83 -17.43 4.05 0.38
CA LEU A 83 -17.96 5.01 1.36
C LEU A 83 -17.42 6.43 1.18
N PHE A 84 -16.17 6.55 0.81
CA PHE A 84 -15.43 7.83 0.84
C PHE A 84 -14.80 8.21 -0.52
N GLY A 85 -14.85 7.34 -1.54
CA GLY A 85 -14.14 7.56 -2.81
C GLY A 85 -12.63 7.65 -2.59
N LEU A 86 -11.99 8.61 -3.26
CA LEU A 86 -10.56 8.91 -3.12
C LEU A 86 -10.28 10.04 -2.10
N HIS A 87 -11.16 10.23 -1.11
CA HIS A 87 -10.91 11.18 -0.03
C HIS A 87 -10.06 10.52 1.06
N ALA A 88 -8.78 10.88 1.17
CA ALA A 88 -7.82 10.28 2.09
C ALA A 88 -8.28 10.29 3.55
N ILE A 89 -9.00 11.35 3.99
CA ILE A 89 -9.57 11.48 5.33
C ILE A 89 -10.38 10.25 5.76
N GLY A 90 -11.21 9.68 4.88
CA GLY A 90 -12.04 8.52 5.21
C GLY A 90 -11.19 7.26 5.45
N HIS A 91 -10.17 7.06 4.62
CA HIS A 91 -9.24 5.93 4.74
C HIS A 91 -8.40 6.02 6.02
N HIS A 92 -7.86 7.19 6.35
CA HIS A 92 -7.14 7.42 7.61
C HIS A 92 -8.04 7.25 8.83
N PHE A 93 -9.29 7.75 8.76
CA PHE A 93 -10.25 7.61 9.85
C PHE A 93 -10.53 6.15 10.19
N VAL A 94 -10.71 5.27 9.20
CA VAL A 94 -10.93 3.84 9.43
C VAL A 94 -9.69 3.20 10.07
N SER A 95 -8.47 3.53 9.62
CA SER A 95 -7.23 3.02 10.24
C SER A 95 -7.10 3.46 11.69
N LEU A 96 -7.44 4.70 12.01
CA LEU A 96 -7.45 5.24 13.39
C LEU A 96 -8.49 4.53 14.28
N LEU A 97 -9.70 4.28 13.76
CA LEU A 97 -10.74 3.55 14.52
C LEU A 97 -10.31 2.12 14.83
N ILE A 98 -9.67 1.43 13.88
CA ILE A 98 -9.17 0.07 14.09
C ILE A 98 -8.03 0.07 15.11
N HIS A 99 -7.13 1.04 15.07
CA HIS A 99 -6.07 1.20 16.09
C HIS A 99 -6.67 1.43 17.47
N LEU A 100 -7.65 2.31 17.59
CA LEU A 100 -8.38 2.54 18.84
C LEU A 100 -9.04 1.26 19.37
N ALA A 101 -9.67 0.47 18.49
CA ALA A 101 -10.24 -0.82 18.87
C ALA A 101 -9.17 -1.78 19.39
N ASN A 102 -7.99 -1.83 18.74
CA ASN A 102 -6.85 -2.64 19.19
C ASN A 102 -6.37 -2.23 20.59
N VAL A 103 -6.27 -0.92 20.87
CA VAL A 103 -5.87 -0.40 22.19
C VAL A 103 -6.84 -0.86 23.27
N LEU A 104 -8.15 -0.72 23.01
CA LEU A 104 -9.20 -1.07 23.98
C LEU A 104 -9.29 -2.60 24.18
N LEU A 105 -9.16 -3.38 23.11
CA LEU A 105 -9.12 -4.84 23.17
C LEU A 105 -7.89 -5.35 23.93
N LEU A 106 -6.71 -4.78 23.69
CA LEU A 106 -5.50 -5.14 24.42
C LEU A 106 -5.65 -4.89 25.91
N TYR A 107 -6.18 -3.72 26.29
CA TYR A 107 -6.50 -3.41 27.67
C TYR A 107 -7.46 -4.45 28.28
N GLN A 108 -8.56 -4.72 27.60
CA GLN A 108 -9.60 -5.65 28.07
C GLN A 108 -9.05 -7.08 28.25
N ILE A 109 -8.24 -7.55 27.30
CA ILE A 109 -7.62 -8.88 27.34
C ILE A 109 -6.67 -8.98 28.55
N LEU A 110 -5.72 -8.05 28.67
CA LEU A 110 -4.74 -8.07 29.75
C LEU A 110 -5.41 -7.93 31.12
N ARG A 111 -6.41 -7.06 31.25
CA ARG A 111 -7.19 -6.89 32.46
C ARG A 111 -7.94 -8.18 32.83
N SER A 112 -8.61 -8.82 31.88
CA SER A 112 -9.38 -10.05 32.15
C SER A 112 -8.51 -11.22 32.56
N MET A 113 -7.29 -11.30 32.01
CA MET A 113 -6.33 -12.37 32.36
C MET A 113 -5.61 -12.13 33.71
N THR A 114 -5.30 -10.87 34.02
CA THR A 114 -4.41 -10.56 35.17
C THR A 114 -5.11 -9.93 36.37
N GLY A 115 -6.34 -9.44 36.20
CA GLY A 115 -7.06 -8.66 37.20
C GLY A 115 -6.46 -7.28 37.50
N SER A 116 -5.39 -6.89 36.83
CA SER A 116 -4.60 -5.68 37.12
C SER A 116 -5.01 -4.52 36.25
N ILE A 117 -5.92 -3.63 36.70
CA ILE A 117 -6.44 -2.49 35.95
C ILE A 117 -5.31 -1.55 35.50
N TRP A 118 -4.46 -1.10 36.41
CA TRP A 118 -3.45 -0.07 36.16
C TRP A 118 -2.26 -0.58 35.32
N ARG A 119 -1.77 -1.81 35.58
CA ARG A 119 -0.70 -2.41 34.78
C ARG A 119 -1.16 -2.68 33.34
N SER A 120 -2.38 -3.20 33.19
CA SER A 120 -2.98 -3.41 31.85
C SER A 120 -3.24 -2.10 31.14
N GLY A 121 -3.71 -1.07 31.87
CA GLY A 121 -3.87 0.28 31.35
C GLY A 121 -2.55 0.89 30.88
N PHE A 122 -1.47 0.70 31.62
CA PHE A 122 -0.13 1.20 31.24
C PHE A 122 0.39 0.52 29.96
N VAL A 123 0.26 -0.80 29.83
CA VAL A 123 0.62 -1.50 28.59
C VAL A 123 -0.17 -0.99 27.39
N ALA A 124 -1.50 -0.85 27.56
CA ALA A 124 -2.37 -0.34 26.50
C ALA A 124 -2.07 1.13 26.18
N ALA A 125 -1.69 1.95 27.17
CA ALA A 125 -1.30 3.34 26.96
C ALA A 125 0.02 3.45 26.17
N LEU A 126 1.03 2.63 26.51
CA LEU A 126 2.25 2.55 25.73
C LEU A 126 1.96 2.10 24.29
N PHE A 127 1.13 1.07 24.11
CA PHE A 127 0.72 0.61 22.80
C PHE A 127 -0.02 1.69 22.00
N ALA A 128 -0.87 2.48 22.66
CA ALA A 128 -1.66 3.54 22.04
C ALA A 128 -0.81 4.67 21.46
N VAL A 129 0.27 5.08 22.15
CA VAL A 129 0.99 6.32 21.82
C VAL A 129 2.48 6.12 21.51
N HIS A 130 2.94 4.88 21.31
CA HIS A 130 4.33 4.68 21.03
C HIS A 130 4.71 5.17 19.62
N PRO A 131 5.77 5.99 19.43
CA PRO A 131 6.16 6.51 18.12
C PRO A 131 6.45 5.45 17.06
N LEU A 132 6.91 4.27 17.44
CA LEU A 132 7.11 3.13 16.52
C LEU A 132 5.81 2.57 15.93
N HIS A 133 4.65 2.89 16.48
CA HIS A 133 3.35 2.45 15.95
C HIS A 133 2.74 3.44 14.94
N VAL A 134 3.37 4.63 14.79
CA VAL A 134 2.87 5.69 13.90
C VAL A 134 2.80 5.19 12.45
N GLU A 135 3.81 4.48 11.97
CA GLU A 135 3.85 3.94 10.61
C GLU A 135 2.64 3.06 10.31
N SER A 136 2.29 2.12 11.21
CA SER A 136 1.13 1.22 11.05
C SER A 136 -0.24 1.93 11.08
N VAL A 137 -0.32 3.14 11.66
CA VAL A 137 -1.58 3.90 11.81
C VAL A 137 -1.72 5.01 10.77
N ALA A 138 -0.65 5.75 10.52
CA ALA A 138 -0.64 6.92 9.66
C ALA A 138 -0.52 6.56 8.16
N TRP A 139 0.07 5.43 7.81
CA TRP A 139 0.19 4.97 6.44
C TRP A 139 -0.99 4.10 6.04
N VAL A 140 -1.76 4.54 5.04
CA VAL A 140 -3.02 3.87 4.67
C VAL A 140 -2.79 2.46 4.14
N SER A 141 -1.76 2.23 3.32
CA SER A 141 -1.40 0.90 2.79
C SER A 141 -0.96 -0.09 3.88
N GLU A 142 -0.48 0.39 5.04
CA GLU A 142 -0.17 -0.46 6.20
C GLU A 142 -1.37 -0.74 7.11
N ARG A 143 -2.59 -0.41 6.69
CA ARG A 143 -3.82 -0.86 7.35
C ARG A 143 -3.83 -2.35 7.65
N LYS A 144 -3.16 -3.13 6.85
CA LYS A 144 -2.96 -4.58 7.03
C LYS A 144 -2.41 -4.93 8.43
N ASP A 145 -1.59 -4.04 9.05
CA ASP A 145 -1.08 -4.24 10.41
C ASP A 145 -2.19 -4.11 11.46
N VAL A 146 -2.94 -3.02 11.39
CA VAL A 146 -3.99 -2.76 12.39
C VAL A 146 -5.16 -3.75 12.27
N ILE A 147 -5.53 -4.16 11.04
CA ILE A 147 -6.60 -5.18 10.83
C ILE A 147 -6.15 -6.56 11.28
N SER A 148 -4.95 -7.00 10.92
CA SER A 148 -4.46 -8.32 11.33
C SER A 148 -4.31 -8.41 12.85
N THR A 149 -3.87 -7.32 13.49
CA THR A 149 -3.81 -7.22 14.96
C THR A 149 -5.19 -7.24 15.59
N LEU A 150 -6.19 -6.57 14.99
CA LEU A 150 -7.58 -6.63 15.45
C LEU A 150 -8.07 -8.08 15.52
N PHE A 151 -7.91 -8.83 14.43
CA PHE A 151 -8.31 -10.23 14.40
C PHE A 151 -7.48 -11.11 15.33
N ALA A 152 -6.19 -10.84 15.50
CA ALA A 152 -5.34 -11.55 16.46
C ALA A 152 -5.80 -11.31 17.90
N LEU A 153 -6.12 -10.08 18.29
CA LEU A 153 -6.65 -9.74 19.61
C LEU A 153 -8.03 -10.34 19.83
N LEU A 154 -8.91 -10.29 18.83
CA LEU A 154 -10.21 -10.98 18.90
C LEU A 154 -10.06 -12.49 19.04
N ALA A 155 -9.09 -13.10 18.36
CA ALA A 155 -8.79 -14.53 18.50
C ALA A 155 -8.27 -14.86 19.91
N ILE A 156 -7.42 -14.01 20.52
CA ILE A 156 -7.00 -14.16 21.92
C ILE A 156 -8.21 -14.03 22.85
N LEU A 157 -9.08 -13.04 22.65
CA LEU A 157 -10.29 -12.88 23.45
C LEU A 157 -11.23 -14.08 23.34
N ALA A 158 -11.45 -14.59 22.13
CA ALA A 158 -12.21 -15.81 21.89
C ALA A 158 -11.54 -17.02 22.55
N TYR A 159 -10.21 -17.08 22.53
CA TYR A 159 -9.45 -18.13 23.20
C TYR A 159 -9.64 -18.10 24.72
N LEU A 160 -9.69 -16.91 25.35
CA LEU A 160 -10.00 -16.79 26.79
C LEU A 160 -11.40 -17.34 27.12
N HIS A 161 -12.40 -17.08 26.29
CA HIS A 161 -13.74 -17.63 26.44
C HIS A 161 -13.76 -19.15 26.24
N TYR A 162 -12.95 -19.67 25.30
CA TYR A 162 -12.79 -21.11 25.10
C TYR A 162 -12.14 -21.78 26.31
N VAL A 163 -11.09 -21.17 26.86
CA VAL A 163 -10.39 -21.69 28.06
C VAL A 163 -11.33 -21.74 29.27
N ALA A 164 -12.14 -20.69 29.48
CA ALA A 164 -13.11 -20.61 30.57
C ALA A 164 -14.23 -21.65 30.43
N CYS A 165 -14.71 -21.90 29.23
CA CYS A 165 -15.79 -22.84 28.91
C CYS A 165 -15.48 -23.55 27.60
N PRO A 166 -14.77 -24.70 27.61
CA PRO A 166 -14.40 -25.43 26.42
C PRO A 166 -15.61 -25.89 25.59
N GLY A 167 -15.50 -25.73 24.25
CA GLY A 167 -16.53 -26.17 23.32
C GLY A 167 -16.12 -25.95 21.88
N LEU A 168 -16.59 -26.82 20.97
CA LEU A 168 -16.19 -26.83 19.55
C LEU A 168 -16.48 -25.49 18.86
N LEU A 169 -17.65 -24.90 19.08
CA LEU A 169 -18.04 -23.64 18.45
C LEU A 169 -17.13 -22.47 18.89
N ARG A 170 -16.78 -22.44 20.18
CA ARG A 170 -15.86 -21.41 20.71
C ARG A 170 -14.46 -21.58 20.13
N TYR A 171 -14.00 -22.82 19.98
CA TYR A 171 -12.71 -23.09 19.34
C TYR A 171 -12.74 -22.76 17.85
N ALA A 172 -13.84 -23.10 17.14
CA ALA A 172 -14.03 -22.72 15.74
C ALA A 172 -13.98 -21.19 15.54
N LEU A 173 -14.52 -20.41 16.49
CA LEU A 173 -14.41 -18.96 16.48
C LEU A 173 -12.95 -18.49 16.59
N VAL A 174 -12.13 -19.13 17.46
CA VAL A 174 -10.67 -18.83 17.54
C VAL A 174 -10.00 -19.07 16.19
N VAL A 175 -10.25 -20.24 15.59
CA VAL A 175 -9.67 -20.64 14.29
C VAL A 175 -10.13 -19.69 13.19
N GLY A 176 -11.41 -19.33 13.14
CA GLY A 176 -11.97 -18.40 12.14
C GLY A 176 -11.39 -17.00 12.25
N LEU A 177 -11.31 -16.44 13.46
CA LEU A 177 -10.72 -15.11 13.68
C LEU A 177 -9.21 -15.11 13.34
N PHE A 178 -8.50 -16.18 13.70
CA PHE A 178 -7.11 -16.32 13.32
C PHE A 178 -6.91 -16.39 11.80
N ALA A 179 -7.77 -17.16 11.09
CA ALA A 179 -7.74 -17.22 9.63
C ALA A 179 -7.97 -15.83 8.99
N LEU A 180 -8.93 -15.04 9.52
CA LEU A 180 -9.14 -13.64 9.07
C LEU A 180 -7.90 -12.76 9.31
N GLY A 181 -7.22 -12.94 10.43
CA GLY A 181 -5.95 -12.27 10.71
C GLY A 181 -4.86 -12.62 9.69
N LEU A 182 -4.68 -13.90 9.37
CA LEU A 182 -3.74 -14.38 8.36
C LEU A 182 -4.07 -13.86 6.95
N MET A 183 -5.37 -13.77 6.62
CA MET A 183 -5.86 -13.20 5.37
C MET A 183 -5.77 -11.66 5.32
N SER A 184 -5.43 -11.00 6.44
CA SER A 184 -5.16 -9.56 6.50
C SER A 184 -3.67 -9.27 6.36
N LYS A 185 -2.81 -9.94 7.12
CA LYS A 185 -1.34 -9.89 7.04
C LYS A 185 -0.73 -11.16 7.63
N PRO A 186 0.22 -11.83 6.94
CA PRO A 186 0.85 -13.06 7.43
C PRO A 186 1.63 -12.93 8.74
N MET A 187 1.91 -11.72 9.21
CA MET A 187 2.69 -11.47 10.45
C MET A 187 2.15 -12.18 11.68
N VAL A 188 0.84 -12.46 11.72
CA VAL A 188 0.17 -13.14 12.83
C VAL A 188 0.41 -14.67 12.87
N VAL A 189 1.22 -15.25 11.98
CA VAL A 189 1.61 -16.67 12.00
C VAL A 189 2.22 -17.11 13.33
N SER A 190 2.74 -16.17 14.12
CA SER A 190 3.30 -16.39 15.46
C SER A 190 2.24 -16.54 16.57
N LEU A 191 0.96 -16.28 16.31
CA LEU A 191 -0.11 -16.31 17.32
C LEU A 191 -0.23 -17.65 18.07
N PRO A 192 -0.10 -18.83 17.43
CA PRO A 192 -0.14 -20.10 18.18
C PRO A 192 0.91 -20.20 19.29
N ALA A 193 2.14 -19.67 19.06
CA ALA A 193 3.18 -19.61 20.07
C ALA A 193 2.85 -18.58 21.16
N VAL A 194 2.26 -17.44 20.81
CA VAL A 194 1.76 -16.45 21.77
C VAL A 194 0.70 -17.07 22.69
N LEU A 195 -0.24 -17.83 22.15
CA LEU A 195 -1.24 -18.54 22.97
C LEU A 195 -0.62 -19.54 23.93
N LEU A 196 0.46 -20.24 23.53
CA LEU A 196 1.21 -21.13 24.44
C LEU A 196 1.92 -20.33 25.57
N LEU A 197 2.46 -19.16 25.26
CA LEU A 197 3.03 -18.26 26.27
C LEU A 197 1.97 -17.78 27.25
N LEU A 198 0.79 -17.44 26.77
CA LEU A 198 -0.35 -17.04 27.61
C LEU A 198 -0.88 -18.22 28.46
N ASP A 199 -0.84 -19.46 27.96
CA ASP A 199 -1.14 -20.66 28.72
C ASP A 199 -0.16 -20.87 29.91
N TYR A 200 1.10 -20.44 29.76
CA TYR A 200 2.06 -20.44 30.83
C TYR A 200 1.81 -19.32 31.84
N TRP A 201 1.70 -18.08 31.39
CA TRP A 201 1.32 -16.92 32.17
C TRP A 201 0.53 -15.94 31.29
N PRO A 202 -0.58 -15.39 31.77
CA PRO A 202 -1.15 -15.46 33.13
C PRO A 202 -2.21 -16.55 33.33
N LEU A 203 -2.54 -17.40 32.32
CA LEU A 203 -3.62 -18.38 32.41
C LEU A 203 -3.29 -19.59 33.29
N ASP A 204 -2.03 -19.80 33.67
CA ASP A 204 -1.53 -20.84 34.59
C ASP A 204 -1.96 -22.29 34.24
N ARG A 205 -2.12 -22.60 32.94
CA ARG A 205 -2.57 -23.93 32.48
C ARG A 205 -1.46 -25.00 32.52
N LEU A 206 -0.20 -24.59 32.76
CA LEU A 206 0.98 -25.47 32.77
C LEU A 206 1.50 -25.81 34.17
N ASN A 207 1.07 -25.12 35.26
CA ASN A 207 1.65 -25.19 36.59
C ASN A 207 1.05 -26.26 37.51
N SER A 208 0.78 -27.49 37.03
CA SER A 208 0.29 -28.56 37.88
C SER A 208 0.99 -29.89 37.59
N VAL A 209 0.70 -30.92 38.43
CA VAL A 209 1.26 -32.26 38.29
C VAL A 209 1.08 -32.78 36.84
N GLY A 210 2.15 -33.34 36.26
CA GLY A 210 2.14 -33.84 34.88
C GLY A 210 2.38 -32.79 33.80
N ARG A 211 3.26 -31.81 34.04
CA ARG A 211 3.62 -30.72 33.09
C ARG A 211 3.85 -31.17 31.66
N PHE A 212 4.53 -32.30 31.44
CA PHE A 212 4.80 -32.79 30.09
C PHE A 212 3.55 -33.25 29.34
N GLN A 213 2.64 -33.98 30.00
CA GLN A 213 1.39 -34.40 29.37
C GLN A 213 0.48 -33.22 29.05
N ARG A 214 0.43 -32.20 29.92
CA ARG A 214 -0.35 -30.98 29.68
C ARG A 214 0.24 -30.18 28.55
N PHE A 215 1.55 -30.00 28.51
CA PHE A 215 2.23 -29.32 27.40
C PHE A 215 1.89 -29.98 26.05
N ARG A 216 1.94 -31.33 25.98
CA ARG A 216 1.53 -32.05 24.76
C ARG A 216 0.07 -31.81 24.39
N ARG A 217 -0.85 -31.77 25.36
CA ARG A 217 -2.26 -31.44 25.10
C ARG A 217 -2.45 -30.01 24.60
N LEU A 218 -1.80 -29.05 25.21
CA LEU A 218 -1.84 -27.66 24.78
C LEU A 218 -1.25 -27.47 23.39
N LEU A 219 -0.17 -28.18 23.09
CA LEU A 219 0.44 -28.17 21.75
C LEU A 219 -0.52 -28.80 20.73
N ALA A 220 -1.15 -29.93 21.04
CA ALA A 220 -2.15 -30.57 20.19
C ALA A 220 -3.38 -29.65 19.96
N GLU A 221 -3.79 -28.88 20.98
CA GLU A 221 -4.84 -27.87 20.86
C GLU A 221 -4.47 -26.77 19.85
N LYS A 222 -3.18 -26.42 19.71
CA LYS A 222 -2.71 -25.40 18.74
C LYS A 222 -2.43 -25.97 17.35
N LEU A 223 -2.50 -27.29 17.16
CA LEU A 223 -2.18 -27.92 15.88
C LEU A 223 -2.98 -27.36 14.69
N PRO A 224 -4.30 -27.15 14.76
CA PRO A 224 -5.06 -26.54 13.66
C PRO A 224 -4.58 -25.12 13.32
N LEU A 225 -4.18 -24.33 14.32
CA LEU A 225 -3.64 -23.00 14.12
C LEU A 225 -2.25 -23.06 13.48
N LEU A 226 -1.40 -24.02 13.87
CA LEU A 226 -0.08 -24.24 13.27
C LEU A 226 -0.20 -24.65 11.79
N VAL A 227 -1.19 -25.48 11.45
CA VAL A 227 -1.47 -25.85 10.05
C VAL A 227 -1.84 -24.61 9.24
N LEU A 228 -2.71 -23.74 9.75
CA LEU A 228 -3.06 -22.47 9.09
C LEU A 228 -1.86 -21.54 8.96
N SER A 229 -1.02 -21.43 10.00
CA SER A 229 0.23 -20.66 9.95
C SER A 229 1.15 -21.15 8.83
N THR A 230 1.35 -22.46 8.74
CA THR A 230 2.19 -23.07 7.70
C THR A 230 1.61 -22.83 6.30
N ALA A 231 0.29 -23.04 6.12
CA ALA A 231 -0.38 -22.77 4.84
C ALA A 231 -0.22 -21.28 4.43
N SER A 232 -0.45 -20.35 5.35
CA SER A 232 -0.27 -18.91 5.10
C SER A 232 1.18 -18.57 4.73
N SER A 233 2.16 -19.18 5.42
CA SER A 233 3.58 -18.98 5.11
C SER A 233 3.93 -19.46 3.70
N VAL A 234 3.40 -20.62 3.28
CA VAL A 234 3.59 -21.14 1.91
C VAL A 234 2.99 -20.18 0.87
N VAL A 235 1.74 -19.75 1.08
CA VAL A 235 1.08 -18.79 0.18
C VAL A 235 1.87 -17.48 0.09
N THR A 236 2.38 -16.99 1.22
CA THR A 236 3.21 -15.78 1.25
C THR A 236 4.50 -15.96 0.45
N CYS A 237 5.20 -17.09 0.61
CA CYS A 237 6.41 -17.39 -0.19
C CYS A 237 6.10 -17.45 -1.69
N LEU A 238 4.96 -18.04 -2.09
CA LEU A 238 4.54 -18.09 -3.48
C LEU A 238 4.23 -16.69 -4.03
N ALA A 239 3.52 -15.86 -3.26
CA ALA A 239 3.21 -14.48 -3.64
C ALA A 239 4.48 -13.64 -3.81
N GLN A 240 5.40 -13.69 -2.86
CA GLN A 240 6.68 -12.98 -2.91
C GLN A 240 7.57 -13.45 -4.07
N LYS A 241 7.54 -14.74 -4.39
CA LYS A 241 8.26 -15.30 -5.54
C LYS A 241 7.67 -14.81 -6.87
N SER A 242 6.35 -14.74 -6.98
CA SER A 242 5.67 -14.28 -8.20
C SER A 242 5.96 -12.82 -8.52
N GLY A 243 6.10 -11.95 -7.50
CA GLY A 243 6.42 -10.53 -7.65
C GLY A 243 7.91 -10.20 -7.65
N GLN A 244 8.80 -11.21 -7.63
CA GLN A 244 10.27 -11.05 -7.59
C GLN A 244 10.77 -10.20 -6.41
N SER A 245 9.97 -10.09 -5.33
CA SER A 245 10.29 -9.26 -4.16
C SER A 245 11.22 -9.94 -3.16
N LEU A 246 11.49 -11.24 -3.34
CA LEU A 246 12.46 -11.97 -2.51
C LEU A 246 13.88 -11.49 -2.85
N GLY A 247 14.58 -10.97 -1.85
CA GLY A 247 15.99 -10.64 -1.99
C GLY A 247 16.80 -11.88 -2.38
N THR A 248 17.63 -11.78 -3.42
CA THR A 248 18.49 -12.87 -3.82
C THR A 248 19.59 -13.12 -2.76
N LEU A 249 20.13 -14.34 -2.70
CA LEU A 249 21.25 -14.66 -1.83
C LEU A 249 22.55 -13.98 -2.31
N GLU A 250 22.62 -13.63 -3.58
CA GLU A 250 23.74 -12.87 -4.15
C GLU A 250 23.78 -11.44 -3.60
N ARG A 251 22.62 -10.77 -3.54
CA ARG A 251 22.52 -9.41 -3.01
C ARG A 251 22.59 -9.36 -1.49
N PHE A 252 21.90 -10.28 -0.80
CA PHE A 252 21.86 -10.38 0.65
C PHE A 252 22.24 -11.80 1.10
N PRO A 253 23.55 -12.10 1.26
CA PRO A 253 24.00 -13.40 1.73
C PRO A 253 23.42 -13.76 3.10
N LEU A 254 23.24 -15.05 3.38
CA LEU A 254 22.61 -15.53 4.62
C LEU A 254 23.29 -14.96 5.88
N VAL A 255 24.61 -14.83 5.86
CA VAL A 255 25.39 -14.25 6.97
C VAL A 255 24.99 -12.79 7.21
N ALA A 256 24.82 -12.00 6.13
CA ALA A 256 24.37 -10.61 6.25
C ALA A 256 22.93 -10.51 6.80
N ARG A 257 22.03 -11.42 6.38
CA ARG A 257 20.64 -11.47 6.91
C ARG A 257 20.63 -11.82 8.41
N ILE A 258 21.38 -12.84 8.82
CA ILE A 258 21.48 -13.23 10.23
C ILE A 258 22.09 -12.09 11.05
N GLY A 259 23.18 -11.48 10.57
CA GLY A 259 23.80 -10.34 11.24
C GLY A 259 22.83 -9.17 11.40
N ASN A 260 22.14 -8.79 10.32
CA ASN A 260 21.13 -7.73 10.35
C ASN A 260 19.97 -8.08 11.30
N ALA A 261 19.48 -9.32 11.29
CA ALA A 261 18.41 -9.76 12.19
C ALA A 261 18.81 -9.60 13.67
N LEU A 262 20.00 -10.05 14.06
CA LEU A 262 20.50 -9.92 15.44
C LEU A 262 20.61 -8.46 15.86
N VAL A 263 21.21 -7.62 15.02
CA VAL A 263 21.35 -6.17 15.29
C VAL A 263 19.99 -5.48 15.32
N SER A 264 19.06 -5.84 14.45
CA SER A 264 17.71 -5.27 14.41
C SER A 264 16.90 -5.58 15.66
N TYR A 265 17.00 -6.79 16.24
CA TYR A 265 16.39 -7.09 17.54
C TYR A 265 16.85 -6.11 18.63
N VAL A 266 18.12 -5.82 18.69
CA VAL A 266 18.67 -4.88 19.69
C VAL A 266 18.29 -3.45 19.36
N ALA A 267 18.31 -3.07 18.08
CA ALA A 267 17.93 -1.75 17.61
C ALA A 267 16.46 -1.42 17.94
N TYR A 268 15.54 -2.37 17.78
CA TYR A 268 14.13 -2.18 18.18
C TYR A 268 13.94 -1.98 19.68
N ILE A 269 14.70 -2.71 20.53
CA ILE A 269 14.68 -2.47 21.99
C ILE A 269 15.16 -1.06 22.30
N TRP A 270 16.24 -0.62 21.65
CA TRP A 270 16.76 0.73 21.83
C TRP A 270 15.75 1.79 21.39
N LYS A 271 15.15 1.61 20.21
CA LYS A 271 14.09 2.51 19.69
C LYS A 271 12.81 2.48 20.54
N ALA A 272 12.51 1.37 21.20
CA ALA A 272 11.37 1.32 22.14
C ALA A 272 11.61 2.17 23.39
N VAL A 273 12.85 2.35 23.83
CA VAL A 273 13.20 3.20 24.98
C VAL A 273 13.46 4.65 24.54
N TYR A 274 14.14 4.83 23.40
CA TYR A 274 14.51 6.12 22.84
C TYR A 274 14.11 6.20 21.35
N PRO A 275 12.83 6.54 21.06
CA PRO A 275 12.28 6.55 19.70
C PRO A 275 12.71 7.80 18.92
N ALA A 276 13.99 7.91 18.65
CA ALA A 276 14.57 8.98 17.83
C ALA A 276 15.01 8.47 16.45
N LYS A 277 15.05 9.36 15.47
CA LYS A 277 15.48 9.08 14.09
C LYS A 277 14.67 7.94 13.47
N LEU A 278 13.34 7.97 13.65
CA LEU A 278 12.43 7.02 13.02
C LEU A 278 12.24 7.42 11.55
N ALA A 279 12.24 6.43 10.63
CA ALA A 279 12.17 6.67 9.20
C ALA A 279 11.25 5.65 8.52
N VAL A 280 10.59 6.07 7.45
CA VAL A 280 9.75 5.18 6.61
C VAL A 280 10.55 4.04 5.98
N PHE A 281 11.84 4.25 5.75
CA PHE A 281 12.71 3.26 5.13
C PHE A 281 14.12 3.32 5.75
N TYR A 282 14.60 2.17 6.18
CA TYR A 282 15.97 2.00 6.65
C TYR A 282 16.71 1.11 5.65
N PRO A 283 17.68 1.64 4.88
CA PRO A 283 18.45 0.85 3.94
C PRO A 283 19.10 -0.37 4.60
N HIS A 284 19.08 -1.52 3.92
CA HIS A 284 19.75 -2.71 4.44
C HIS A 284 21.27 -2.52 4.37
N PRO A 285 21.99 -2.72 5.49
CA PRO A 285 23.44 -2.47 5.53
C PRO A 285 24.26 -3.46 4.69
N GLY A 286 23.63 -4.49 4.14
CA GLY A 286 24.34 -5.51 3.35
C GLY A 286 25.41 -6.23 4.17
N SER A 287 26.62 -6.32 3.62
CA SER A 287 27.79 -6.93 4.28
C SER A 287 28.64 -5.90 5.05
N SER A 288 28.18 -4.64 5.19
CA SER A 288 28.95 -3.57 5.84
C SER A 288 28.81 -3.55 7.38
N LEU A 289 27.95 -4.41 7.96
CA LEU A 289 27.82 -4.51 9.42
C LEU A 289 29.11 -4.95 10.08
N PRO A 290 29.62 -4.19 11.06
CA PRO A 290 30.79 -4.59 11.82
C PRO A 290 30.56 -5.91 12.59
N LEU A 291 31.50 -6.83 12.53
CA LEU A 291 31.38 -8.11 13.23
C LEU A 291 31.22 -7.91 14.76
N SER A 292 31.81 -6.86 15.31
CA SER A 292 31.68 -6.50 16.74
C SER A 292 30.25 -6.20 17.14
N GLU A 293 29.45 -5.54 16.26
CA GLU A 293 28.04 -5.26 16.50
C GLU A 293 27.20 -6.55 16.48
N ILE A 294 27.50 -7.45 15.54
CA ILE A 294 26.82 -8.75 15.43
C ILE A 294 27.09 -9.60 16.67
N ILE A 295 28.39 -9.71 17.09
CA ILE A 295 28.76 -10.45 18.28
C ILE A 295 28.15 -9.83 19.54
N GLY A 296 28.20 -8.50 19.67
CA GLY A 296 27.58 -7.77 20.78
C GLY A 296 26.09 -8.01 20.89
N ALA A 297 25.37 -7.94 19.74
CA ALA A 297 23.96 -8.22 19.69
C ALA A 297 23.62 -9.67 20.06
N PHE A 298 24.37 -10.64 19.52
CA PHE A 298 24.22 -12.05 19.88
C PHE A 298 24.42 -12.30 21.37
N ALA A 299 25.50 -11.77 21.94
CA ALA A 299 25.83 -11.92 23.38
C ALA A 299 24.73 -11.28 24.25
N PHE A 300 24.24 -10.07 23.87
CA PHE A 300 23.17 -9.39 24.59
C PHE A 300 21.88 -10.22 24.56
N LEU A 301 21.44 -10.65 23.39
CA LEU A 301 20.18 -11.42 23.20
C LEU A 301 20.25 -12.76 23.95
N THR A 302 21.43 -13.45 23.94
CA THR A 302 21.66 -14.69 24.66
C THR A 302 21.59 -14.45 26.16
N CYS A 303 22.26 -13.42 26.66
CA CYS A 303 22.27 -13.05 28.08
C CYS A 303 20.83 -12.72 28.57
N VAL A 304 20.08 -11.86 27.86
CA VAL A 304 18.74 -11.52 28.27
C VAL A 304 17.79 -12.72 28.20
N THR A 305 17.92 -13.58 27.20
CA THR A 305 17.15 -14.82 27.11
C THR A 305 17.41 -15.75 28.25
N TRP A 306 18.71 -15.95 28.60
CA TRP A 306 19.09 -16.76 29.73
C TRP A 306 18.55 -16.22 31.06
N LEU A 307 18.65 -14.90 31.28
CA LEU A 307 18.11 -14.23 32.48
C LEU A 307 16.56 -14.35 32.53
N ALA A 308 15.89 -14.23 31.39
CA ALA A 308 14.42 -14.38 31.31
C ALA A 308 13.98 -15.82 31.66
N VAL A 309 14.73 -16.84 31.20
CA VAL A 309 14.49 -18.25 31.53
C VAL A 309 14.73 -18.51 33.01
N LEU A 310 15.80 -17.99 33.58
CA LEU A 310 16.08 -18.12 35.04
C LEU A 310 14.97 -17.45 35.89
N ALA A 311 14.44 -16.32 35.42
CA ALA A 311 13.37 -15.61 36.09
C ALA A 311 11.99 -16.29 35.95
N ALA A 312 11.80 -17.19 34.98
CA ALA A 312 10.52 -17.75 34.58
C ALA A 312 9.70 -18.36 35.75
N SER A 313 10.36 -19.07 36.65
CA SER A 313 9.68 -19.71 37.80
C SER A 313 9.18 -18.73 38.85
N ARG A 314 9.87 -17.60 39.03
CA ARG A 314 9.54 -16.61 40.08
C ARG A 314 8.79 -15.39 39.52
N ARG A 315 9.09 -15.03 38.29
CA ARG A 315 8.55 -13.86 37.58
C ARG A 315 8.19 -14.21 36.13
N PRO A 316 7.16 -15.03 35.90
CA PRO A 316 6.84 -15.62 34.60
C PRO A 316 6.55 -14.57 33.52
N TYR A 317 6.05 -13.38 33.88
CA TYR A 317 5.81 -12.28 32.95
C TYR A 317 7.07 -11.80 32.22
N ILE A 318 8.28 -11.97 32.83
CA ILE A 318 9.55 -11.61 32.17
C ILE A 318 9.80 -12.57 31.00
N ALA A 319 9.70 -13.88 31.26
CA ALA A 319 9.89 -14.87 30.20
C ALA A 319 8.83 -14.76 29.10
N VAL A 320 7.56 -14.60 29.48
CA VAL A 320 6.45 -14.45 28.52
C VAL A 320 6.61 -13.19 27.69
N GLY A 321 6.85 -12.04 28.28
CA GLY A 321 7.01 -10.80 27.54
C GLY A 321 8.24 -10.79 26.63
N TRP A 322 9.38 -11.35 27.11
CA TRP A 322 10.59 -11.49 26.30
C TRP A 322 10.39 -12.43 25.12
N LEU A 323 9.83 -13.62 25.35
CA LEU A 323 9.57 -14.60 24.28
C LEU A 323 8.48 -14.13 23.33
N TRP A 324 7.47 -13.39 23.82
CA TRP A 324 6.51 -12.72 22.95
C TRP A 324 7.22 -11.80 21.95
N TYR A 325 8.09 -10.90 22.43
CA TYR A 325 8.86 -10.01 21.60
C TYR A 325 9.68 -10.76 20.55
N ILE A 326 10.45 -11.77 20.98
CA ILE A 326 11.31 -12.56 20.07
C ILE A 326 10.46 -13.27 19.02
N VAL A 327 9.44 -14.03 19.42
CA VAL A 327 8.69 -14.91 18.53
C VAL A 327 7.82 -14.13 17.53
N THR A 328 7.20 -13.04 17.98
CA THR A 328 6.33 -12.26 17.09
C THR A 328 7.11 -11.42 16.07
N LEU A 329 8.38 -11.16 16.31
CA LEU A 329 9.24 -10.44 15.38
C LEU A 329 9.89 -11.36 14.32
N VAL A 330 9.98 -12.69 14.57
CA VAL A 330 10.59 -13.67 13.65
C VAL A 330 10.10 -13.53 12.20
N PRO A 331 8.79 -13.39 11.92
CA PRO A 331 8.31 -13.32 10.53
C PRO A 331 8.82 -12.11 9.74
N ALA A 332 9.23 -11.03 10.44
CA ALA A 332 9.60 -9.75 9.84
C ALA A 332 11.04 -9.33 10.04
N ILE A 333 11.83 -10.08 10.84
CA ILE A 333 13.19 -9.67 11.21
C ILE A 333 14.21 -9.73 10.06
N GLY A 334 13.82 -10.20 8.87
CA GLY A 334 14.67 -10.22 7.69
C GLY A 334 15.49 -11.52 7.50
N LEU A 335 15.17 -12.62 8.21
CA LEU A 335 15.74 -13.94 7.90
C LEU A 335 15.34 -14.40 6.49
N ILE A 336 14.06 -14.19 6.13
CA ILE A 336 13.59 -14.22 4.75
C ILE A 336 13.50 -12.75 4.32
N GLN A 337 14.48 -12.32 3.51
CA GLN A 337 14.57 -10.92 3.10
C GLN A 337 13.51 -10.61 2.03
N VAL A 338 12.63 -9.70 2.37
CA VAL A 338 11.61 -9.13 1.48
C VAL A 338 11.90 -7.64 1.33
N GLY A 339 12.08 -7.19 0.07
CA GLY A 339 12.46 -5.81 -0.20
C GLY A 339 13.90 -5.46 0.20
N TRP A 340 14.20 -4.17 0.25
CA TRP A 340 15.55 -3.62 0.41
C TRP A 340 15.79 -3.01 1.79
N GLN A 341 14.80 -3.05 2.67
CA GLN A 341 14.92 -2.52 4.03
C GLN A 341 15.61 -3.49 4.98
N GLY A 342 16.49 -2.98 5.84
CA GLY A 342 17.10 -3.75 6.93
C GLY A 342 16.16 -3.91 8.12
N MET A 343 15.29 -2.94 8.35
CA MET A 343 14.28 -2.91 9.42
C MET A 343 13.14 -1.97 9.03
N ALA A 344 11.99 -2.03 9.74
CA ALA A 344 10.89 -1.08 9.60
C ALA A 344 10.18 -0.89 10.94
N ASP A 345 9.80 0.34 11.28
CA ASP A 345 9.18 0.65 12.57
C ASP A 345 7.87 -0.12 12.77
N ARG A 346 7.07 -0.30 11.70
CA ARG A 346 5.81 -1.07 11.68
C ARG A 346 5.94 -2.52 12.12
N TYR A 347 7.11 -3.14 11.98
CA TYR A 347 7.33 -4.52 12.41
C TYR A 347 7.24 -4.69 13.93
N THR A 348 7.28 -3.60 14.68
CA THR A 348 7.23 -3.61 16.15
C THR A 348 5.82 -3.55 16.74
N TYR A 349 4.77 -3.36 15.90
CA TYR A 349 3.41 -3.08 16.34
C TYR A 349 2.85 -4.14 17.33
N VAL A 350 3.03 -5.42 17.04
CA VAL A 350 2.65 -6.52 17.96
C VAL A 350 3.78 -6.90 18.92
N PRO A 351 5.05 -6.98 18.47
CA PRO A 351 6.17 -7.40 19.32
C PRO A 351 6.38 -6.55 20.58
N LEU A 352 6.22 -5.24 20.51
CA LEU A 352 6.44 -4.36 21.66
C LEU A 352 5.49 -4.61 22.83
N VAL A 353 4.32 -5.21 22.62
CA VAL A 353 3.41 -5.61 23.70
C VAL A 353 4.13 -6.47 24.73
N GLY A 354 5.00 -7.38 24.29
CA GLY A 354 5.81 -8.21 25.18
C GLY A 354 6.76 -7.39 26.06
N LEU A 355 7.47 -6.42 25.49
CA LEU A 355 8.36 -5.53 26.25
C LEU A 355 7.58 -4.62 27.20
N PHE A 356 6.41 -4.15 26.79
CA PHE A 356 5.54 -3.33 27.64
C PHE A 356 5.00 -4.15 28.83
N ILE A 357 4.72 -5.43 28.66
CA ILE A 357 4.38 -6.35 29.76
C ILE A 357 5.56 -6.44 30.74
N VAL A 358 6.78 -6.67 30.24
CA VAL A 358 7.97 -6.73 31.09
C VAL A 358 8.15 -5.43 31.90
N ALA A 359 7.97 -4.28 31.27
CA ALA A 359 8.06 -2.99 31.94
C ALA A 359 6.96 -2.80 33.01
N ALA A 360 5.69 -3.08 32.65
CA ALA A 360 4.53 -2.82 33.50
C ALA A 360 4.50 -3.68 34.78
N TRP A 361 5.00 -4.90 34.72
CA TRP A 361 5.10 -5.79 35.87
C TRP A 361 6.48 -5.75 36.53
N GLY A 362 7.55 -5.68 35.74
CA GLY A 362 8.94 -5.80 36.24
C GLY A 362 9.43 -4.56 36.96
N ILE A 363 9.14 -3.34 36.48
CA ILE A 363 9.62 -2.11 37.14
C ILE A 363 9.05 -1.98 38.56
N PRO A 364 7.71 -2.12 38.81
CA PRO A 364 7.18 -2.09 40.16
C PRO A 364 7.74 -3.19 41.07
N ASP A 365 7.92 -4.41 40.54
CA ASP A 365 8.46 -5.52 41.31
C ASP A 365 9.95 -5.30 41.65
N LEU A 366 10.73 -4.66 40.79
CA LEU A 366 12.13 -4.29 41.07
C LEU A 366 12.19 -3.22 42.15
N VAL A 367 11.39 -2.17 42.07
CA VAL A 367 11.32 -1.11 43.07
C VAL A 367 10.88 -1.67 44.43
N CYS A 368 9.89 -2.56 44.43
CA CYS A 368 9.45 -3.24 45.64
C CYS A 368 10.58 -4.03 46.27
N GLY A 369 11.35 -4.80 45.48
CA GLY A 369 12.51 -5.57 45.95
C GLY A 369 13.66 -4.70 46.47
N LEU A 370 13.90 -3.54 45.85
CA LEU A 370 14.94 -2.61 46.34
C LEU A 370 14.50 -1.95 47.67
N VAL A 371 13.28 -1.48 47.78
CA VAL A 371 12.75 -0.83 49.00
C VAL A 371 12.65 -1.82 50.15
N SER A 372 12.31 -3.09 49.89
CA SER A 372 12.23 -4.13 50.93
C SER A 372 13.60 -4.50 51.53
N ARG A 373 14.68 -4.40 50.74
CA ARG A 373 16.06 -4.65 51.22
C ARG A 373 16.55 -3.61 52.25
N TRP A 374 15.97 -2.42 52.24
CA TRP A 374 16.30 -1.33 53.17
C TRP A 374 15.52 -1.41 54.48
N LYS A 375 14.59 -2.37 54.62
CA LYS A 375 13.82 -2.60 55.84
C LYS A 375 14.27 -3.89 56.53
N THR A 376 14.52 -3.82 57.81
CA THR A 376 15.11 -4.86 58.67
C THR A 376 14.21 -6.11 58.93
N LYS A 377 13.01 -6.19 58.34
CA LYS A 377 12.12 -7.38 58.41
C LYS A 377 11.40 -7.56 57.08
N PRO A 378 11.72 -8.58 56.26
CA PRO A 378 10.88 -8.94 55.12
C PRO A 378 9.64 -9.68 55.61
N SER A 379 8.46 -9.03 55.51
CA SER A 379 7.17 -9.71 55.68
C SER A 379 6.63 -10.17 54.32
N GLU A 380 6.16 -11.40 54.25
CA GLU A 380 5.41 -11.89 53.09
C GLU A 380 4.21 -10.95 52.86
N GLY A 381 4.05 -10.45 51.62
CA GLY A 381 2.95 -9.50 51.26
C GLY A 381 3.32 -8.01 51.35
N TYR A 382 4.60 -7.63 51.20
CA TYR A 382 5.03 -6.24 51.19
C TYR A 382 4.32 -5.41 50.11
N VAL A 383 3.54 -4.44 50.58
CA VAL A 383 2.90 -3.44 49.71
C VAL A 383 3.82 -2.22 49.61
N LEU A 384 4.02 -1.72 48.40
CA LEU A 384 4.81 -0.50 48.14
C LEU A 384 4.32 0.65 49.06
N PRO A 385 5.25 1.41 49.68
CA PRO A 385 4.91 2.62 50.37
C PRO A 385 4.13 3.56 49.44
N PHE A 386 3.17 4.31 49.98
CA PHE A 386 2.35 5.23 49.19
C PHE A 386 3.20 6.22 48.37
N SER A 387 4.29 6.75 48.95
CA SER A 387 5.23 7.63 48.28
C SER A 387 5.91 6.95 47.06
N ALA A 388 6.37 5.70 47.19
CA ALA A 388 7.01 4.95 46.09
C ALA A 388 5.98 4.61 44.99
N ALA A 389 4.76 4.25 45.36
CA ALA A 389 3.67 4.01 44.41
C ALA A 389 3.29 5.28 43.66
N LEU A 390 3.23 6.42 44.34
CA LEU A 390 2.96 7.73 43.75
C LEU A 390 4.08 8.14 42.79
N SER A 391 5.34 7.99 43.19
CA SER A 391 6.50 8.29 42.32
C SER A 391 6.50 7.44 41.07
N LEU A 392 6.21 6.13 41.14
CA LEU A 392 6.07 5.27 39.98
C LEU A 392 4.92 5.71 39.07
N GLY A 393 3.78 6.11 39.63
CA GLY A 393 2.66 6.65 38.88
C GLY A 393 3.04 7.93 38.12
N VAL A 394 3.74 8.85 38.78
CA VAL A 394 4.24 10.09 38.15
C VAL A 394 5.20 9.77 36.98
N VAL A 395 6.16 8.88 37.19
CA VAL A 395 7.13 8.47 36.15
C VAL A 395 6.40 7.81 34.98
N ALA A 396 5.41 6.94 35.25
CA ALA A 396 4.62 6.31 34.21
C ALA A 396 3.81 7.35 33.37
N CYS A 397 3.15 8.30 34.04
CA CYS A 397 2.44 9.38 33.37
C CYS A 397 3.38 10.25 32.52
N MET A 398 4.54 10.64 33.06
CA MET A 398 5.53 11.42 32.33
C MET A 398 6.06 10.65 31.10
N SER A 399 6.34 9.36 31.21
CA SER A 399 6.76 8.52 30.11
C SER A 399 5.71 8.47 28.98
N ILE A 400 4.42 8.31 29.34
CA ILE A 400 3.32 8.32 28.37
C ILE A 400 3.22 9.70 27.67
N ILE A 401 3.32 10.79 28.42
CA ILE A 401 3.24 12.16 27.86
C ILE A 401 4.40 12.41 26.89
N ILE A 402 5.61 12.02 27.25
CA ILE A 402 6.81 12.17 26.39
C ILE A 402 6.64 11.37 25.09
N LEU A 403 6.20 10.10 25.22
CA LEU A 403 5.97 9.24 24.05
C LEU A 403 4.81 9.77 23.19
N ALA A 404 3.74 10.25 23.79
CA ALA A 404 2.62 10.87 23.08
C ALA A 404 3.06 12.12 22.28
N ALA A 405 3.87 12.99 22.89
CA ALA A 405 4.43 14.15 22.20
C ALA A 405 5.38 13.75 21.05
N ALA A 406 6.20 12.72 21.26
CA ALA A 406 7.07 12.18 20.23
C ALA A 406 6.27 11.52 19.10
N ALA A 407 5.20 10.77 19.40
CA ALA A 407 4.31 10.18 18.41
C ALA A 407 3.55 11.24 17.63
N TRP A 408 3.02 12.28 18.30
CA TRP A 408 2.41 13.44 17.62
C TRP A 408 3.37 14.06 16.60
N LYS A 409 4.61 14.32 17.01
CA LYS A 409 5.63 14.84 16.10
C LYS A 409 5.94 13.89 14.94
N GLN A 410 6.08 12.59 15.24
CA GLN A 410 6.35 11.56 14.22
C GLN A 410 5.19 11.43 13.23
N THR A 411 3.95 11.49 13.70
CA THR A 411 2.75 11.47 12.84
C THR A 411 2.77 12.62 11.84
N GLY A 412 3.18 13.83 12.25
CA GLY A 412 3.29 14.98 11.36
C GLY A 412 4.25 14.79 10.18
N TYR A 413 5.21 13.86 10.25
CA TYR A 413 6.08 13.54 9.12
C TYR A 413 5.39 12.71 8.04
N TRP A 414 4.26 12.08 8.35
CA TRP A 414 3.45 11.28 7.42
C TRP A 414 2.39 12.10 6.66
N LYS A 415 2.46 13.42 6.74
CA LYS A 415 1.45 14.32 6.17
C LYS A 415 1.39 14.24 4.64
N ASP A 416 2.54 14.30 3.99
CA ASP A 416 2.70 14.29 2.55
C ASP A 416 4.08 13.72 2.14
N ASN A 417 4.28 13.48 0.85
CA ASN A 417 5.51 12.90 0.31
C ASN A 417 6.76 13.72 0.64
N PHE A 418 6.67 15.06 0.64
CA PHE A 418 7.82 15.93 0.87
C PHE A 418 8.27 15.91 2.33
N THR A 419 7.32 15.95 3.25
CA THR A 419 7.62 15.87 4.69
C THR A 419 8.16 14.49 5.07
N LEU A 420 7.58 13.41 4.51
CA LEU A 420 7.96 12.04 4.80
C LEU A 420 9.38 11.73 4.30
N PHE A 421 9.63 11.87 3.00
CA PHE A 421 10.92 11.53 2.42
C PHE A 421 12.00 12.55 2.77
N GLY A 422 11.64 13.84 2.91
CA GLY A 422 12.54 14.85 3.42
C GLY A 422 12.98 14.58 4.87
N HIS A 423 12.12 14.01 5.73
CA HIS A 423 12.50 13.55 7.05
C HIS A 423 13.40 12.31 6.98
N ALA A 424 13.03 11.31 6.16
CA ALA A 424 13.83 10.10 5.98
C ALA A 424 15.29 10.43 5.59
N LEU A 425 15.48 11.32 4.62
CA LEU A 425 16.81 11.77 4.17
C LEU A 425 17.63 12.49 5.26
N ARG A 426 16.97 13.15 6.22
CA ARG A 426 17.66 13.80 7.35
C ARG A 426 18.14 12.82 8.41
N VAL A 427 17.49 11.67 8.56
CA VAL A 427 17.74 10.74 9.66
C VAL A 427 18.40 9.43 9.24
N THR A 428 18.44 9.15 7.94
CA THR A 428 19.13 7.99 7.35
C THR A 428 20.28 8.44 6.45
N ARG A 429 21.20 7.52 6.13
CA ARG A 429 22.28 7.72 5.15
C ARG A 429 22.03 6.82 3.95
N ASP A 430 22.51 7.24 2.80
CA ASP A 430 22.50 6.46 1.56
C ASP A 430 21.12 5.85 1.24
N ASN A 431 20.08 6.67 1.36
CA ASN A 431 18.69 6.23 1.19
C ASN A 431 18.19 6.49 -0.24
N ALA A 432 18.59 5.61 -1.17
CA ALA A 432 18.18 5.69 -2.57
C ALA A 432 16.64 5.71 -2.73
N VAL A 433 15.92 4.91 -1.92
CA VAL A 433 14.45 4.85 -1.97
C VAL A 433 13.81 6.18 -1.63
N ALA A 434 14.28 6.86 -0.59
CA ALA A 434 13.77 8.17 -0.23
C ALA A 434 14.05 9.24 -1.30
N HIS A 435 15.23 9.20 -1.91
CA HIS A 435 15.58 10.08 -3.04
C HIS A 435 14.67 9.81 -4.25
N ASN A 436 14.47 8.55 -4.65
CA ASN A 436 13.59 8.21 -5.76
C ASN A 436 12.15 8.67 -5.54
N ASN A 437 11.58 8.41 -4.36
CA ASN A 437 10.19 8.79 -4.07
C ASN A 437 10.02 10.32 -3.93
N LEU A 438 11.02 11.02 -3.42
CA LEU A 438 11.03 12.48 -3.45
C LEU A 438 11.12 13.01 -4.90
N GLY A 439 11.89 12.34 -5.76
CA GLY A 439 11.94 12.61 -7.19
C GLY A 439 10.57 12.43 -7.86
N LEU A 440 9.84 11.35 -7.55
CA LEU A 440 8.47 11.12 -8.02
C LEU A 440 7.53 12.26 -7.57
N ALA A 441 7.62 12.68 -6.30
CA ALA A 441 6.81 13.77 -5.77
C ALA A 441 7.08 15.09 -6.52
N TYR A 442 8.35 15.43 -6.75
CA TYR A 442 8.70 16.61 -7.54
C TYR A 442 8.25 16.52 -9.00
N ALA A 443 8.34 15.33 -9.62
CA ALA A 443 7.90 15.12 -10.99
C ALA A 443 6.37 15.27 -11.13
N ALA A 444 5.61 14.84 -10.13
CA ALA A 444 4.16 15.00 -10.08
C ALA A 444 3.74 16.48 -9.98
N GLU A 445 4.50 17.30 -9.24
CA GLU A 445 4.28 18.75 -9.16
C GLU A 445 4.85 19.55 -10.36
N GLY A 446 5.41 18.88 -11.37
CA GLY A 446 6.02 19.54 -12.52
C GLY A 446 7.38 20.20 -12.23
N LYS A 447 7.97 19.97 -11.06
CA LYS A 447 9.28 20.48 -10.63
C LYS A 447 10.42 19.64 -11.19
N ALA A 448 10.54 19.60 -12.52
CA ALA A 448 11.42 18.68 -13.23
C ALA A 448 12.91 18.77 -12.81
N ARG A 449 13.45 19.97 -12.55
CA ARG A 449 14.86 20.12 -12.12
C ARG A 449 15.13 19.43 -10.78
N GLN A 450 14.25 19.61 -9.80
CA GLN A 450 14.36 18.96 -8.50
C GLN A 450 14.23 17.44 -8.62
N ALA A 451 13.29 16.97 -9.45
CA ALA A 451 13.12 15.56 -9.70
C ALA A 451 14.37 14.91 -10.31
N ILE A 452 15.03 15.57 -11.30
CA ILE A 452 16.29 15.09 -11.89
C ILE A 452 17.38 14.96 -10.81
N ILE A 453 17.53 15.96 -9.95
CA ILE A 453 18.53 15.93 -8.88
C ILE A 453 18.30 14.73 -7.96
N GLU A 454 17.05 14.51 -7.55
CA GLU A 454 16.74 13.45 -6.60
C GLU A 454 16.87 12.05 -7.24
N TYR A 455 16.44 11.85 -8.49
CA TYR A 455 16.66 10.59 -9.21
C TYR A 455 18.16 10.32 -9.45
N THR A 456 18.93 11.36 -9.77
CA THR A 456 20.39 11.21 -9.96
C THR A 456 21.07 10.75 -8.68
N LYS A 457 20.72 11.33 -7.53
CA LYS A 457 21.22 10.89 -6.23
C LYS A 457 20.82 9.44 -5.92
N ALA A 458 19.58 9.05 -6.24
CA ALA A 458 19.15 7.67 -6.06
C ALA A 458 20.01 6.69 -6.89
N ILE A 459 20.34 7.06 -8.13
CA ILE A 459 21.18 6.29 -9.05
C ILE A 459 22.65 6.28 -8.57
N GLU A 460 23.16 7.40 -8.05
CA GLU A 460 24.52 7.46 -7.49
C GLU A 460 24.70 6.52 -6.30
N ILE A 461 23.67 6.41 -5.42
CA ILE A 461 23.68 5.51 -4.27
C ILE A 461 23.51 4.05 -4.74
N GLU A 462 22.58 3.77 -5.66
CA GLU A 462 22.28 2.43 -6.16
C GLU A 462 22.27 2.40 -7.70
N PRO A 463 23.43 2.31 -8.33
CA PRO A 463 23.55 2.31 -9.81
C PRO A 463 22.87 1.14 -10.50
N GLY A 464 22.61 0.06 -9.76
CA GLY A 464 21.91 -1.13 -10.24
C GLY A 464 20.39 -1.08 -10.10
N TRP A 465 19.80 0.09 -9.80
CA TRP A 465 18.36 0.19 -9.63
C TRP A 465 17.63 0.62 -10.91
N ALA A 466 17.08 -0.36 -11.62
CA ALA A 466 16.43 -0.17 -12.90
C ALA A 466 15.28 0.85 -12.85
N ASP A 467 14.46 0.83 -11.78
CA ASP A 467 13.29 1.73 -11.68
C ASP A 467 13.70 3.20 -11.55
N ALA A 468 14.79 3.52 -10.84
CA ALA A 468 15.28 4.89 -10.73
C ALA A 468 15.72 5.43 -12.11
N HIS A 469 16.43 4.62 -12.89
CA HIS A 469 16.77 4.95 -14.28
C HIS A 469 15.51 5.09 -15.15
N ASN A 470 14.53 4.20 -14.99
CA ASN A 470 13.27 4.26 -15.72
C ASN A 470 12.50 5.57 -15.42
N ASN A 471 12.40 5.95 -14.15
CA ASN A 471 11.72 7.17 -13.72
C ASN A 471 12.40 8.43 -14.27
N LEU A 472 13.73 8.48 -14.24
CA LEU A 472 14.51 9.56 -14.83
C LEU A 472 14.32 9.63 -16.35
N GLY A 473 14.31 8.46 -17.03
CA GLY A 473 14.05 8.37 -18.47
C GLY A 473 12.64 8.88 -18.84
N ILE A 474 11.62 8.52 -18.09
CA ILE A 474 10.24 9.02 -18.28
C ILE A 474 10.19 10.54 -18.10
N LEU A 475 10.89 11.08 -17.12
CA LEU A 475 10.94 12.51 -16.88
C LEU A 475 11.60 13.25 -18.08
N TYR A 476 12.72 12.74 -18.61
CA TYR A 476 13.34 13.29 -19.81
C TYR A 476 12.40 13.26 -21.02
N LEU A 477 11.63 12.17 -21.23
CA LEU A 477 10.62 12.12 -22.30
C LEU A 477 9.54 13.19 -22.14
N ARG A 478 9.05 13.41 -20.92
CA ARG A 478 8.07 14.49 -20.64
C ARG A 478 8.63 15.87 -20.96
N MET A 479 9.94 16.04 -20.78
CA MET A 479 10.67 17.27 -21.14
C MET A 479 11.06 17.33 -22.62
N ARG A 480 10.66 16.35 -23.44
CA ARG A 480 11.05 16.20 -24.87
C ARG A 480 12.56 16.05 -25.09
N GLN A 481 13.27 15.57 -24.09
CA GLN A 481 14.72 15.29 -24.16
C GLN A 481 14.92 13.81 -24.54
N ILE A 482 14.88 13.54 -25.84
CA ILE A 482 14.80 12.17 -26.38
C ILE A 482 16.10 11.40 -26.11
N GLU A 483 17.27 12.00 -26.40
CA GLU A 483 18.58 11.36 -26.24
C GLU A 483 18.89 10.99 -24.78
N PRO A 484 18.74 11.90 -23.80
CA PRO A 484 18.90 11.54 -22.39
C PRO A 484 17.94 10.43 -21.93
N ALA A 485 16.69 10.43 -22.42
CA ALA A 485 15.73 9.38 -22.10
C ALA A 485 16.17 8.01 -22.63
N GLU A 486 16.62 7.95 -23.89
CA GLU A 486 17.13 6.72 -24.51
C GLU A 486 18.30 6.13 -23.71
N VAL A 487 19.26 6.97 -23.29
CA VAL A 487 20.39 6.54 -22.47
C VAL A 487 19.91 5.86 -21.18
N GLN A 488 18.95 6.47 -20.49
CA GLN A 488 18.43 5.90 -19.26
C GLN A 488 17.71 4.56 -19.50
N PHE A 489 16.86 4.44 -20.52
CA PHE A 489 16.17 3.18 -20.79
C PHE A 489 17.12 2.07 -21.26
N ARG A 490 18.21 2.41 -21.95
CA ARG A 490 19.27 1.44 -22.26
C ARG A 490 19.98 0.97 -20.99
N HIS A 491 20.20 1.84 -19.99
CA HIS A 491 20.69 1.44 -18.67
C HIS A 491 19.73 0.49 -17.97
N VAL A 492 18.41 0.78 -17.99
CA VAL A 492 17.39 -0.14 -17.47
C VAL A 492 17.57 -1.55 -18.04
N LEU A 493 17.69 -1.67 -19.38
CA LEU A 493 17.80 -2.96 -20.04
C LEU A 493 19.17 -3.63 -19.86
N LYS A 494 20.22 -2.86 -19.57
CA LYS A 494 21.52 -3.41 -19.19
C LYS A 494 21.46 -4.04 -17.79
N ILE A 495 20.74 -3.43 -16.86
CA ILE A 495 20.57 -3.92 -15.48
C ILE A 495 19.57 -5.09 -15.46
N ALA A 496 18.43 -4.93 -16.11
CA ALA A 496 17.33 -5.88 -16.15
C ALA A 496 16.90 -6.15 -17.60
N PRO A 497 17.52 -7.12 -18.30
CA PRO A 497 17.31 -7.38 -19.73
C PRO A 497 15.88 -7.79 -20.11
N GLN A 498 15.06 -8.18 -19.14
CA GLN A 498 13.65 -8.55 -19.35
C GLN A 498 12.68 -7.57 -18.68
N HIS A 499 13.09 -6.30 -18.45
CA HIS A 499 12.24 -5.30 -17.80
C HIS A 499 11.14 -4.81 -18.76
N PRO A 500 9.83 -5.13 -18.55
CA PRO A 500 8.78 -4.85 -19.53
C PRO A 500 8.62 -3.35 -19.80
N ALA A 501 8.57 -2.53 -18.74
CA ALA A 501 8.44 -1.09 -18.87
C ALA A 501 9.68 -0.46 -19.53
N GLY A 502 10.87 -0.95 -19.24
CA GLY A 502 12.11 -0.51 -19.90
C GLY A 502 12.08 -0.74 -21.41
N HIS A 503 11.66 -1.92 -21.84
CA HIS A 503 11.48 -2.22 -23.25
C HIS A 503 10.39 -1.34 -23.88
N ASN A 504 9.23 -1.20 -23.24
CA ASN A 504 8.15 -0.38 -23.75
C ASN A 504 8.58 1.10 -23.89
N ASN A 505 9.27 1.65 -22.90
CA ASN A 505 9.66 3.05 -22.89
C ASN A 505 10.79 3.32 -23.87
N LEU A 506 11.75 2.41 -24.01
CA LEU A 506 12.75 2.50 -25.08
C LEU A 506 12.12 2.41 -26.47
N GLY A 507 11.16 1.50 -26.67
CA GLY A 507 10.40 1.40 -27.92
C GLY A 507 9.65 2.70 -28.23
N ALA A 508 8.98 3.31 -27.25
CA ALA A 508 8.30 4.59 -27.41
C ALA A 508 9.28 5.74 -27.75
N THR A 509 10.46 5.74 -27.13
CA THR A 509 11.52 6.71 -27.41
C THR A 509 12.05 6.57 -28.84
N LEU A 510 12.32 5.34 -29.30
CA LEU A 510 12.78 5.04 -30.65
C LEU A 510 11.71 5.40 -31.71
N LEU A 511 10.43 5.19 -31.38
CA LEU A 511 9.32 5.57 -32.24
C LEU A 511 9.29 7.09 -32.46
N GLN A 512 9.52 7.88 -31.40
CA GLN A 512 9.63 9.36 -31.52
C GLN A 512 10.85 9.81 -32.34
N LYS A 513 11.92 9.01 -32.38
CA LYS A 513 13.10 9.25 -33.25
C LYS A 513 12.86 8.84 -34.71
N GLY A 514 11.79 8.11 -35.01
CA GLY A 514 11.50 7.58 -36.33
C GLY A 514 12.03 6.14 -36.55
N ASP A 515 12.68 5.55 -35.57
CA ASP A 515 13.25 4.19 -35.67
C ASP A 515 12.16 3.11 -35.41
N THR A 516 11.09 3.16 -36.22
CA THR A 516 9.85 2.38 -36.01
C THR A 516 10.12 0.85 -36.00
N ASN A 517 11.01 0.35 -36.82
CA ASN A 517 11.29 -1.08 -36.87
C ASN A 517 11.96 -1.58 -35.56
N GLU A 518 12.87 -0.80 -35.01
CA GLU A 518 13.52 -1.14 -33.74
C GLU A 518 12.54 -1.00 -32.56
N ALA A 519 11.68 0.02 -32.60
CA ALA A 519 10.60 0.19 -31.63
C ALA A 519 9.67 -1.05 -31.56
N ILE A 520 9.28 -1.60 -32.71
CA ILE A 520 8.47 -2.83 -32.81
C ILE A 520 9.15 -4.01 -32.11
N LYS A 521 10.48 -4.18 -32.28
CA LYS A 521 11.22 -5.26 -31.60
C LYS A 521 11.12 -5.09 -30.06
N HIS A 522 11.30 -3.86 -29.58
CA HIS A 522 11.22 -3.57 -28.15
C HIS A 522 9.81 -3.75 -27.60
N PHE A 523 8.76 -3.33 -28.29
CA PHE A 523 7.37 -3.59 -27.83
C PHE A 523 7.07 -5.10 -27.79
N ARG A 524 7.53 -5.88 -28.75
CA ARG A 524 7.41 -7.36 -28.73
C ARG A 524 8.20 -7.98 -27.58
N ALA A 525 9.38 -7.44 -27.25
CA ALA A 525 10.15 -7.87 -26.10
C ALA A 525 9.43 -7.56 -24.78
N ALA A 526 8.80 -6.39 -24.66
CA ALA A 526 7.97 -6.03 -23.51
C ALA A 526 6.81 -7.02 -23.32
N ILE A 527 6.09 -7.35 -24.38
CA ILE A 527 4.98 -8.31 -24.38
C ILE A 527 5.47 -9.74 -24.02
N LYS A 528 6.65 -10.13 -24.51
CA LYS A 528 7.24 -11.42 -24.17
C LYS A 528 7.63 -11.51 -22.70
N ALA A 529 8.14 -10.42 -22.14
CA ALA A 529 8.52 -10.32 -20.72
C ALA A 529 7.31 -10.29 -19.80
N ASP A 530 6.26 -9.54 -20.18
CA ASP A 530 4.98 -9.51 -19.47
C ASP A 530 3.80 -9.52 -20.46
N PRO A 531 3.18 -10.71 -20.70
CA PRO A 531 2.00 -10.81 -21.56
C PRO A 531 0.75 -10.04 -21.08
N ARG A 532 0.76 -9.51 -19.87
CA ARG A 532 -0.32 -8.68 -19.32
C ARG A 532 -0.07 -7.18 -19.44
N TYR A 533 1.03 -6.78 -20.03
CA TYR A 533 1.39 -5.36 -20.16
C TYR A 533 0.65 -4.71 -21.33
N ALA A 534 -0.63 -4.34 -21.13
CA ALA A 534 -1.55 -3.82 -22.16
C ALA A 534 -0.99 -2.61 -22.92
N ARG A 535 -0.23 -1.73 -22.26
CA ARG A 535 0.39 -0.55 -22.90
C ARG A 535 1.33 -0.92 -24.05
N ALA A 536 2.07 -2.03 -23.92
CA ALA A 536 2.98 -2.48 -24.98
C ALA A 536 2.24 -2.95 -26.23
N TYR A 537 1.06 -3.55 -26.07
CA TYR A 537 0.21 -3.92 -27.22
C TYR A 537 -0.32 -2.69 -27.96
N ILE A 538 -0.74 -1.64 -27.24
CA ILE A 538 -1.19 -0.38 -27.84
C ILE A 538 -0.04 0.25 -28.64
N ASN A 539 1.13 0.37 -28.04
CA ASN A 539 2.29 0.97 -28.66
C ASN A 539 2.76 0.17 -29.87
N LEU A 540 2.72 -1.17 -29.81
CA LEU A 540 2.98 -2.07 -30.93
C LEU A 540 2.00 -1.82 -32.07
N GLY A 541 0.71 -1.74 -31.77
CA GLY A 541 -0.33 -1.45 -32.75
C GLY A 541 -0.09 -0.11 -33.44
N THR A 542 0.19 0.94 -32.69
CA THR A 542 0.50 2.28 -33.21
C THR A 542 1.74 2.24 -34.14
N ALA A 543 2.82 1.56 -33.72
CA ALA A 543 4.01 1.45 -34.55
C ALA A 543 3.79 0.64 -35.84
N LEU A 544 2.93 -0.39 -35.77
CA LEU A 544 2.54 -1.19 -36.95
C LEU A 544 1.67 -0.40 -37.93
N ASP A 545 0.74 0.43 -37.44
CA ASP A 545 -0.07 1.32 -38.29
C ASP A 545 0.81 2.35 -39.02
N MET A 546 1.83 2.91 -38.35
CA MET A 546 2.76 3.86 -38.96
C MET A 546 3.54 3.27 -40.17
N ILE A 547 3.76 1.96 -40.20
CA ILE A 547 4.41 1.28 -41.33
C ILE A 547 3.42 0.55 -42.26
N GLY A 548 2.11 0.84 -42.13
CA GLY A 548 1.06 0.29 -43.00
C GLY A 548 0.64 -1.15 -42.71
N ARG A 549 1.09 -1.76 -41.61
CA ARG A 549 0.73 -3.15 -41.21
C ARG A 549 -0.57 -3.20 -40.41
N SER A 550 -1.65 -2.60 -40.94
CA SER A 550 -2.89 -2.34 -40.21
C SER A 550 -3.65 -3.60 -39.76
N ASP A 551 -3.43 -4.76 -40.37
CA ASP A 551 -4.03 -6.02 -39.89
C ASP A 551 -3.36 -6.54 -38.62
N GLU A 552 -2.05 -6.35 -38.49
CA GLU A 552 -1.33 -6.69 -37.26
C GLU A 552 -1.59 -5.66 -36.16
N ALA A 553 -1.71 -4.39 -36.53
CA ALA A 553 -2.09 -3.34 -35.58
C ALA A 553 -3.47 -3.62 -34.96
N LEU A 554 -4.47 -3.97 -35.79
CA LEU A 554 -5.81 -4.35 -35.29
C LEU A 554 -5.73 -5.53 -34.30
N ARG A 555 -4.93 -6.56 -34.59
CA ARG A 555 -4.73 -7.68 -33.66
C ARG A 555 -4.11 -7.23 -32.34
N SER A 556 -3.11 -6.37 -32.41
CA SER A 556 -2.45 -5.83 -31.21
C SER A 556 -3.43 -5.02 -30.35
N TYR A 557 -4.28 -4.20 -30.93
CA TYR A 557 -5.33 -3.45 -30.18
C TYR A 557 -6.39 -4.38 -29.58
N LEU A 558 -6.79 -5.44 -30.29
CA LEU A 558 -7.69 -6.48 -29.76
C LEU A 558 -7.06 -7.19 -28.53
N ASP A 559 -5.78 -7.53 -28.63
CA ASP A 559 -5.05 -8.15 -27.52
C ASP A 559 -4.92 -7.17 -26.34
N ALA A 560 -4.69 -5.87 -26.58
CA ALA A 560 -4.68 -4.85 -25.54
C ALA A 560 -6.02 -4.80 -24.77
N VAL A 561 -7.14 -4.78 -25.49
CA VAL A 561 -8.50 -4.79 -24.87
C VAL A 561 -8.77 -6.11 -24.14
N ARG A 562 -8.26 -7.23 -24.61
CA ARG A 562 -8.39 -8.54 -23.95
C ARG A 562 -7.61 -8.56 -22.63
N VAL A 563 -6.40 -8.02 -22.63
CA VAL A 563 -5.50 -7.98 -21.47
C VAL A 563 -6.03 -7.01 -20.41
N ASP A 564 -6.43 -5.82 -20.85
CA ASP A 564 -7.05 -4.81 -19.96
C ASP A 564 -8.28 -4.17 -20.61
N PRO A 565 -9.48 -4.71 -20.34
CA PRO A 565 -10.73 -4.17 -20.87
C PRO A 565 -11.12 -2.79 -20.34
N THR A 566 -10.37 -2.22 -19.41
CA THR A 566 -10.66 -0.90 -18.83
C THR A 566 -9.72 0.19 -19.30
N MET A 567 -8.82 -0.14 -20.22
CA MET A 567 -7.92 0.83 -20.79
C MET A 567 -8.63 1.61 -21.92
N ALA A 568 -9.03 2.85 -21.62
CA ALA A 568 -9.75 3.71 -22.58
C ALA A 568 -8.96 3.89 -23.88
N ASP A 569 -7.63 4.06 -23.80
CA ASP A 569 -6.73 4.17 -24.96
C ASP A 569 -6.81 2.93 -25.87
N ALA A 570 -6.94 1.73 -25.33
CA ALA A 570 -7.05 0.49 -26.12
C ALA A 570 -8.36 0.46 -26.91
N HIS A 571 -9.47 0.83 -26.26
CA HIS A 571 -10.77 0.94 -26.93
C HIS A 571 -10.78 2.03 -27.99
N TYR A 572 -10.18 3.19 -27.72
CA TYR A 572 -10.08 4.28 -28.69
C TYR A 572 -9.31 3.86 -29.95
N ASN A 573 -8.10 3.29 -29.79
CA ASN A 573 -7.27 2.87 -30.91
C ASN A 573 -7.90 1.70 -31.69
N LEU A 574 -8.55 0.76 -30.99
CA LEU A 574 -9.30 -0.31 -31.61
C LEU A 574 -10.48 0.26 -32.42
N GLY A 575 -11.21 1.23 -31.87
CA GLY A 575 -12.30 1.93 -32.57
C GLY A 575 -11.80 2.62 -33.84
N LEU A 576 -10.66 3.30 -33.77
CA LEU A 576 -10.03 3.95 -34.92
C LEU A 576 -9.66 2.94 -36.02
N SER A 577 -8.98 1.85 -35.66
CA SER A 577 -8.58 0.79 -36.59
C SER A 577 -9.79 0.09 -37.22
N LEU A 578 -10.86 -0.16 -36.46
CA LEU A 578 -12.10 -0.73 -36.97
C LEU A 578 -12.83 0.21 -37.95
N ALA A 579 -12.86 1.52 -37.63
CA ALA A 579 -13.46 2.52 -38.51
C ALA A 579 -12.73 2.60 -39.84
N GLN A 580 -11.41 2.59 -39.86
CA GLN A 580 -10.60 2.57 -41.08
C GLN A 580 -10.85 1.31 -41.94
N LYS A 581 -11.23 0.19 -41.31
CA LYS A 581 -11.60 -1.05 -42.00
C LYS A 581 -13.10 -1.12 -42.37
N GLY A 582 -13.85 -0.05 -42.20
CA GLY A 582 -15.28 0.01 -42.52
C GLY A 582 -16.17 -0.77 -41.54
N LYS A 583 -15.64 -1.29 -40.44
CA LYS A 583 -16.43 -1.97 -39.39
C LYS A 583 -17.10 -0.97 -38.43
N ILE A 584 -17.97 -0.13 -39.00
CA ILE A 584 -18.51 1.06 -38.31
C ILE A 584 -19.24 0.72 -37.01
N LYS A 585 -20.07 -0.34 -37.01
CA LYS A 585 -20.83 -0.72 -35.80
C LYS A 585 -19.96 -1.11 -34.63
N ASP A 586 -18.86 -1.83 -34.89
CA ASP A 586 -17.93 -2.24 -33.86
C ASP A 586 -17.07 -1.05 -33.40
N ALA A 587 -16.67 -0.17 -34.32
CA ALA A 587 -15.97 1.07 -33.97
C ALA A 587 -16.79 1.95 -33.02
N ILE A 588 -18.08 2.12 -33.28
CA ILE A 588 -19.03 2.89 -32.42
C ILE A 588 -19.02 2.29 -31.00
N LYS A 589 -19.17 0.97 -30.84
CA LYS A 589 -19.15 0.30 -29.52
C LYS A 589 -17.87 0.59 -28.75
N HIS A 590 -16.72 0.53 -29.42
CA HIS A 590 -15.44 0.77 -28.78
C HIS A 590 -15.20 2.24 -28.43
N TYR A 591 -15.65 3.19 -29.23
CA TYR A 591 -15.63 4.61 -28.84
C TYR A 591 -16.60 4.91 -27.70
N GLU A 592 -17.77 4.28 -27.65
CA GLU A 592 -18.71 4.42 -26.52
C GLU A 592 -18.06 3.90 -25.21
N GLU A 593 -17.37 2.76 -25.29
CA GLU A 593 -16.66 2.20 -24.16
C GLU A 593 -15.47 3.08 -23.74
N ALA A 594 -14.71 3.61 -24.69
CA ALA A 594 -13.65 4.57 -24.39
C ALA A 594 -14.18 5.80 -23.64
N LEU A 595 -15.33 6.34 -24.08
CA LEU A 595 -15.99 7.48 -23.43
C LEU A 595 -16.65 7.11 -22.10
N ARG A 596 -17.09 5.88 -21.91
CA ARG A 596 -17.58 5.40 -20.61
C ARG A 596 -16.43 5.36 -19.58
N LEU A 597 -15.24 4.96 -20.03
CA LEU A 597 -14.04 4.85 -19.19
C LEU A 597 -13.36 6.22 -18.97
N HIS A 598 -13.40 7.08 -19.99
CA HIS A 598 -12.86 8.45 -19.96
C HIS A 598 -13.86 9.43 -20.55
N PRO A 599 -14.81 9.96 -19.74
CA PRO A 599 -15.95 10.76 -20.22
C PRO A 599 -15.58 12.11 -20.83
N ASP A 600 -14.41 12.67 -20.51
CA ASP A 600 -13.95 13.97 -20.99
C ASP A 600 -12.79 13.82 -21.99
N TRP A 601 -13.08 13.17 -23.12
CA TRP A 601 -12.11 12.92 -24.19
C TRP A 601 -12.63 13.48 -25.55
N PRO A 602 -12.22 14.70 -25.92
CA PRO A 602 -12.80 15.39 -27.09
C PRO A 602 -12.54 14.69 -28.41
N GLU A 603 -11.37 14.03 -28.61
CA GLU A 603 -11.06 13.31 -29.85
C GLU A 603 -11.96 12.06 -29.98
N ALA A 604 -12.21 11.33 -28.90
CA ALA A 604 -13.12 10.19 -28.92
C ALA A 604 -14.58 10.62 -29.16
N MET A 605 -15.01 11.74 -28.55
CA MET A 605 -16.34 12.33 -28.82
C MET A 605 -16.49 12.74 -30.28
N ASN A 606 -15.47 13.39 -30.84
CA ASN A 606 -15.43 13.82 -32.21
C ASN A 606 -15.56 12.64 -33.19
N ASN A 607 -14.72 11.60 -32.98
CA ASN A 607 -14.70 10.41 -33.83
C ASN A 607 -16.03 9.64 -33.77
N LEU A 608 -16.59 9.49 -32.57
CA LEU A 608 -17.90 8.88 -32.39
C LEU A 608 -19.00 9.71 -33.06
N ALA A 609 -19.01 11.03 -32.87
CA ALA A 609 -19.95 11.94 -33.49
C ALA A 609 -19.90 11.88 -35.01
N TRP A 610 -18.69 11.85 -35.56
CA TRP A 610 -18.46 11.68 -37.00
C TRP A 610 -19.08 10.39 -37.53
N LEU A 611 -18.79 9.24 -36.89
CA LEU A 611 -19.35 7.96 -37.35
C LEU A 611 -20.85 7.91 -37.23
N LEU A 612 -21.44 8.47 -36.18
CA LEU A 612 -22.91 8.52 -36.03
C LEU A 612 -23.58 9.42 -37.09
N ALA A 613 -22.96 10.55 -37.43
CA ALA A 613 -23.51 11.52 -38.38
C ALA A 613 -23.33 11.10 -39.84
N THR A 614 -22.31 10.28 -40.17
CA THR A 614 -21.96 9.89 -41.55
C THR A 614 -22.45 8.50 -41.94
N GLN A 615 -23.30 7.83 -41.13
CA GLN A 615 -23.97 6.60 -41.52
C GLN A 615 -24.90 6.84 -42.71
N LYS A 616 -25.10 5.80 -43.56
CA LYS A 616 -25.94 5.91 -44.76
C LYS A 616 -27.38 6.39 -44.49
N ARG A 617 -27.91 6.12 -43.28
CA ARG A 617 -29.23 6.59 -42.80
C ARG A 617 -29.18 6.66 -41.28
N PRO A 618 -28.62 7.72 -40.72
CA PRO A 618 -28.64 7.90 -39.27
C PRO A 618 -30.05 8.07 -38.78
N SER A 619 -30.40 7.42 -37.69
CA SER A 619 -31.68 7.72 -37.02
C SER A 619 -31.62 9.13 -36.45
N TYR A 620 -32.76 9.76 -36.26
CA TYR A 620 -32.85 11.09 -35.66
C TYR A 620 -32.16 11.13 -34.26
N LEU A 621 -32.28 10.07 -33.49
CA LEU A 621 -31.62 9.96 -32.17
C LEU A 621 -30.10 9.89 -32.28
N GLU A 622 -29.59 9.17 -33.27
CA GLU A 622 -28.13 9.11 -33.55
C GLU A 622 -27.59 10.46 -34.00
N ALA A 623 -28.33 11.17 -34.87
CA ALA A 623 -27.97 12.52 -35.30
C ALA A 623 -27.95 13.51 -34.10
N LEU A 624 -28.96 13.46 -33.22
CA LEU A 624 -28.97 14.28 -32.01
C LEU A 624 -27.83 13.92 -31.04
N LYS A 625 -27.51 12.62 -30.92
CA LYS A 625 -26.36 12.17 -30.13
C LYS A 625 -25.04 12.68 -30.71
N ALA A 626 -24.89 12.64 -32.03
CA ALA A 626 -23.73 13.19 -32.74
C ALA A 626 -23.58 14.70 -32.48
N VAL A 627 -24.65 15.48 -32.60
CA VAL A 627 -24.67 16.93 -32.28
C VAL A 627 -24.20 17.19 -30.85
N ARG A 628 -24.73 16.45 -29.89
CA ARG A 628 -24.37 16.62 -28.47
C ARG A 628 -22.89 16.36 -28.23
N LEU A 629 -22.39 15.26 -28.80
CA LEU A 629 -20.95 14.86 -28.62
C LEU A 629 -20.02 15.86 -29.31
N ALA A 630 -20.30 16.22 -30.58
CA ALA A 630 -19.49 17.16 -31.32
C ALA A 630 -19.50 18.56 -30.68
N LYS A 631 -20.65 18.99 -30.16
CA LYS A 631 -20.79 20.26 -29.43
C LYS A 631 -19.92 20.24 -28.16
N LYS A 632 -19.96 19.15 -27.36
CA LYS A 632 -19.13 19.01 -26.16
C LYS A 632 -17.62 19.02 -26.52
N ALA A 633 -17.20 18.33 -27.58
CA ALA A 633 -15.83 18.38 -28.07
C ALA A 633 -15.40 19.79 -28.46
N CYS A 634 -16.28 20.55 -29.17
CA CYS A 634 -16.03 21.95 -29.50
C CYS A 634 -15.94 22.86 -28.26
N GLU A 635 -16.81 22.66 -27.28
CA GLU A 635 -16.78 23.40 -26.01
C GLU A 635 -15.45 23.18 -25.27
N MET A 636 -14.97 21.94 -25.21
CA MET A 636 -13.69 21.59 -24.56
C MET A 636 -12.48 22.21 -25.30
N SER A 637 -12.56 22.39 -26.62
CA SER A 637 -11.54 23.10 -27.40
C SER A 637 -11.75 24.61 -27.48
N ASN A 638 -12.70 25.16 -26.74
CA ASN A 638 -13.13 26.57 -26.86
C ASN A 638 -13.45 26.95 -28.29
N TYR A 639 -14.01 26.02 -29.09
CA TYR A 639 -14.32 26.21 -30.51
C TYR A 639 -13.13 26.67 -31.38
N SER A 640 -11.91 26.29 -31.00
CA SER A 640 -10.66 26.69 -31.71
C SER A 640 -10.17 25.62 -32.70
N ASP A 641 -10.75 24.42 -32.69
CA ASP A 641 -10.37 23.30 -33.57
C ASP A 641 -11.28 23.23 -34.78
N PRO A 642 -10.75 23.45 -36.02
CA PRO A 642 -11.55 23.40 -37.24
C PRO A 642 -12.09 21.98 -37.54
N VAL A 643 -11.41 20.91 -37.11
CA VAL A 643 -11.85 19.52 -37.31
C VAL A 643 -13.07 19.20 -36.43
N PHE A 644 -13.09 19.65 -35.20
CA PHE A 644 -14.25 19.49 -34.32
C PHE A 644 -15.47 20.30 -34.80
N LEU A 645 -15.23 21.53 -35.31
CA LEU A 645 -16.27 22.33 -35.90
C LEU A 645 -16.82 21.71 -37.22
N ASP A 646 -15.95 21.09 -38.02
CA ASP A 646 -16.39 20.35 -39.21
C ASP A 646 -17.31 19.18 -38.81
N THR A 647 -16.91 18.37 -37.88
CA THR A 647 -17.74 17.26 -37.35
C THR A 647 -19.07 17.77 -36.79
N LEU A 648 -19.07 18.91 -36.08
CA LEU A 648 -20.30 19.53 -35.57
C LEU A 648 -21.20 20.01 -36.70
N SER A 649 -20.62 20.56 -37.79
CA SER A 649 -21.40 20.97 -38.96
C SER A 649 -22.06 19.78 -39.67
N VAL A 650 -21.31 18.66 -39.81
CA VAL A 650 -21.86 17.41 -40.37
C VAL A 650 -22.97 16.84 -39.48
N ALA A 651 -22.79 16.89 -38.15
CA ALA A 651 -23.78 16.42 -37.20
C ALA A 651 -25.07 17.26 -37.24
N TYR A 652 -24.98 18.60 -37.40
CA TYR A 652 -26.14 19.45 -37.58
C TYR A 652 -26.84 19.14 -38.90
N ALA A 653 -26.13 18.96 -40.00
CA ALA A 653 -26.72 18.58 -41.29
C ALA A 653 -27.43 17.21 -41.21
N ALA A 654 -26.85 16.23 -40.51
CA ALA A 654 -27.48 14.92 -40.28
C ALA A 654 -28.77 15.01 -39.42
N ALA A 655 -28.93 16.08 -38.63
CA ALA A 655 -30.08 16.36 -37.80
C ALA A 655 -31.07 17.34 -38.48
N ASP A 656 -30.94 17.58 -39.80
CA ASP A 656 -31.71 18.54 -40.59
C ASP A 656 -31.65 20.00 -40.09
N ARG A 657 -30.60 20.37 -39.37
CA ARG A 657 -30.36 21.69 -38.80
C ARG A 657 -29.43 22.50 -39.71
N TRP A 658 -29.92 22.84 -40.89
CA TRP A 658 -29.11 23.41 -41.98
C TRP A 658 -28.50 24.77 -41.68
N ASP A 659 -29.22 25.65 -40.98
CA ASP A 659 -28.73 26.99 -40.62
C ASP A 659 -27.52 26.89 -39.65
N GLU A 660 -27.61 26.02 -38.66
CA GLU A 660 -26.51 25.80 -37.74
C GLU A 660 -25.32 25.10 -38.44
N ALA A 661 -25.61 24.15 -39.36
CA ALA A 661 -24.55 23.50 -40.14
C ALA A 661 -23.78 24.55 -40.97
N ILE A 662 -24.47 25.44 -41.69
CA ILE A 662 -23.89 26.51 -42.49
C ILE A 662 -23.06 27.46 -41.60
N LYS A 663 -23.66 27.91 -40.50
CA LYS A 663 -22.98 28.83 -39.55
C LYS A 663 -21.69 28.23 -38.99
N THR A 664 -21.77 26.94 -38.60
CA THR A 664 -20.63 26.21 -38.02
C THR A 664 -19.54 25.94 -39.05
N ALA A 665 -19.88 25.52 -40.25
CA ALA A 665 -18.96 25.33 -41.35
C ALA A 665 -18.23 26.62 -41.75
N ARG A 666 -18.93 27.77 -41.80
CA ARG A 666 -18.31 29.07 -42.02
C ARG A 666 -17.31 29.42 -40.92
N LYS A 667 -17.64 29.14 -39.66
CA LYS A 667 -16.73 29.34 -38.54
C LYS A 667 -15.51 28.45 -38.66
N ALA A 668 -15.68 27.15 -38.98
CA ALA A 668 -14.59 26.23 -39.21
C ALA A 668 -13.63 26.75 -40.30
N LEU A 669 -14.21 27.21 -41.43
CA LEU A 669 -13.44 27.73 -42.54
C LEU A 669 -12.67 29.00 -42.17
N SER A 670 -13.26 29.90 -41.36
CA SER A 670 -12.59 31.15 -40.95
C SER A 670 -11.36 30.98 -40.09
N ILE A 671 -11.24 29.84 -39.38
CA ILE A 671 -10.10 29.54 -38.50
C ILE A 671 -9.16 28.49 -39.09
N CYS A 672 -9.59 27.80 -40.16
CA CYS A 672 -8.78 26.76 -40.80
C CYS A 672 -7.60 27.37 -41.54
N ARG A 673 -6.38 26.87 -41.20
CA ARG A 673 -5.13 27.32 -41.85
C ARG A 673 -4.62 26.30 -42.89
N ASP A 674 -5.10 25.07 -42.85
CA ASP A 674 -4.69 24.03 -43.78
C ASP A 674 -5.48 24.13 -45.09
N PRO A 675 -4.85 24.35 -46.25
CA PRO A 675 -5.54 24.51 -47.54
C PRO A 675 -6.38 23.30 -47.95
N LYS A 676 -5.94 22.07 -47.62
CA LYS A 676 -6.67 20.83 -47.97
C LYS A 676 -7.97 20.73 -47.17
N THR A 677 -7.88 20.95 -45.88
CA THR A 677 -9.05 20.98 -44.98
C THR A 677 -10.01 22.12 -45.36
N ALA A 678 -9.50 23.29 -45.70
CA ALA A 678 -10.31 24.41 -46.15
C ALA A 678 -11.10 24.10 -47.43
N GLU A 679 -10.54 23.36 -48.39
CA GLU A 679 -11.25 22.94 -49.61
C GLU A 679 -12.36 21.95 -49.31
N ILE A 680 -12.12 21.00 -48.39
CA ILE A 680 -13.16 20.07 -47.93
C ILE A 680 -14.30 20.83 -47.26
N LEU A 681 -13.99 21.80 -46.40
CA LEU A 681 -14.99 22.63 -45.71
C LEU A 681 -15.82 23.48 -46.70
N LYS A 682 -15.21 24.05 -47.73
CA LYS A 682 -15.91 24.78 -48.77
C LYS A 682 -16.88 23.86 -49.54
N THR A 683 -16.43 22.69 -49.91
CA THR A 683 -17.27 21.70 -50.60
C THR A 683 -18.49 21.31 -49.75
N ARG A 684 -18.30 21.03 -48.49
CA ARG A 684 -19.37 20.71 -47.53
C ARG A 684 -20.34 21.89 -47.34
N LEU A 685 -19.82 23.13 -47.22
CA LEU A 685 -20.65 24.31 -47.11
C LEU A 685 -21.55 24.45 -48.31
N GLY A 686 -21.10 24.12 -49.54
CA GLY A 686 -21.90 24.09 -50.75
C GLY A 686 -23.07 23.09 -50.65
N TYR A 687 -22.84 21.88 -50.16
CA TYR A 687 -23.88 20.90 -49.90
C TYR A 687 -24.94 21.40 -48.89
N TYR A 688 -24.51 22.01 -47.80
CA TYR A 688 -25.41 22.51 -46.76
C TYR A 688 -26.30 23.67 -47.27
N GLN A 689 -25.76 24.53 -48.16
CA GLN A 689 -26.53 25.59 -48.79
C GLN A 689 -27.62 25.07 -49.72
N LEU A 690 -27.45 23.85 -50.24
CA LEU A 690 -28.45 23.15 -51.05
C LEU A 690 -29.37 22.23 -50.25
N HIS A 691 -29.23 22.26 -48.90
CA HIS A 691 -29.93 21.36 -47.97
C HIS A 691 -29.71 19.88 -48.33
N THR A 692 -28.51 19.53 -48.76
CA THR A 692 -28.17 18.18 -49.13
C THR A 692 -27.09 17.66 -48.15
N ALA A 693 -27.26 16.40 -47.69
CA ALA A 693 -26.27 15.76 -46.83
C ALA A 693 -24.98 15.50 -47.60
N VAL A 694 -23.85 15.57 -46.90
CA VAL A 694 -22.57 15.27 -47.47
C VAL A 694 -22.53 13.79 -47.83
N PRO A 695 -22.04 13.41 -49.02
CA PRO A 695 -21.82 12.00 -49.35
C PRO A 695 -20.87 11.35 -48.31
N PRO A 696 -21.11 10.07 -47.92
CA PRO A 696 -20.35 9.38 -46.92
C PRO A 696 -18.88 9.21 -47.28
#